data_50c914ef2686065974f1dbb556410e33
#
_entry.id   50c914ef2686065974f1dbb556410e33
#
_cell.length_a   1.000
_cell.length_b   1.000
_cell.length_c   1.000
_cell.angle_alpha   90.00
_cell.angle_beta   90.00
_cell.angle_gamma   90.00
#
_symmetry.space_group_name_H-M   'P 1'
#
loop_
_entity.id
_entity.type
_entity.pdbx_description
1 polymer ?
#
loop_
_entity_poly.entity_id
_entity_poly.type
_entity_poly.pdbx_seq_one_letter_code
_entity_poly.pdbx_strand_id
1 'polypeptide(L)'
;MRFGPTSLQVSSVAAKGLRRPKLREDLRISEQTIAGETSYVIKNFETNSYNRYGSTEYELLQFCDGEHTAAEISGELTERHPESPLSEAEVLDFLDSIEPAMWERSVGEKNLAVLERIRDERKGRLDQSSVLYMSFKAWDPDKTLAKLDPYLSWMFTPGFVVFSLFVFVIACYLLAGDWTRVQQDTSALYNFADKSAYDIWMFWILLMVLGAIHEFGHGLTCKHFGGDVHQMGFLLIYFTPAFYTDTTDILLFKRGSQRQWVIFAGIWIELVLCGLSGVVWHFSPVGSVLNDIAYKMMLLSGIQGALLNLNPLIKADGYYALSQFLQVDNLREDSFAFLRAWAEKYLLRRDIDLPPASKRQRRIFFLFGVSAIIYSTTLLVLVLVFAKNVLVTKLGDWWGSLATLGVVYFFTRKGIRQVWPATLAWLRQKREDYMAWKMTRAQQAGALGVALLLLVPPVASNVSTGLVLEAGKTAHVHVEVAGQVANVYVHQGQTVQAGQVIAALRNPEIEAEANVLRQQLALASSDLRNGQDRSDFDKAAGAVRDRKRLQEEFEVAEARVTALQIRAPIDGVVSTTDVDQKAGTFLDAGEELAQVVDRRTMKARILVRDWELEDVHPGAAAKVKVVPFPYRTYSGKVDQIFPAAAPERPVTETQDLQRLGQKLTNYFAVDVEFANPDGSLREGMTGTAKISVKRSPVAWQIGRATWRWMRGQIW
;
A
#
# COMPACT_ATOMS: atom_id res chain seq x y z
N MET A 1 22.74 66.44 28.11
CA MET A 1 22.99 66.51 26.67
C MET A 1 22.96 65.08 26.11
N ARG A 2 21.88 64.73 25.40
CA ARG A 2 21.79 63.41 24.73
C ARG A 2 22.36 63.58 23.33
N PHE A 3 23.46 62.95 22.99
CA PHE A 3 23.98 62.85 21.65
C PHE A 3 23.11 61.86 20.88
N GLY A 4 22.49 62.28 19.77
CA GLY A 4 21.68 61.45 18.92
C GLY A 4 22.54 60.52 18.06
N PRO A 5 21.98 59.35 17.59
CA PRO A 5 22.71 58.31 16.87
C PRO A 5 23.00 58.62 15.37
N THR A 6 22.72 59.82 14.88
CA THR A 6 22.78 60.14 13.45
C THR A 6 24.18 60.53 12.93
N SER A 7 25.13 60.84 13.77
CA SER A 7 26.49 61.26 13.32
C SER A 7 27.48 60.11 13.13
N LEU A 8 27.19 58.92 13.66
CA LEU A 8 28.05 57.74 13.52
C LEU A 8 27.81 56.92 12.23
N GLN A 9 26.63 57.03 11.61
CA GLN A 9 26.34 56.30 10.39
C GLN A 9 26.93 56.92 9.13
N VAL A 10 27.06 58.23 9.06
CA VAL A 10 27.63 58.90 7.85
C VAL A 10 29.15 58.70 7.79
N SER A 11 29.84 58.62 8.94
CA SER A 11 31.29 58.35 8.95
C SER A 11 31.62 56.88 8.61
N SER A 12 30.71 55.92 8.84
CA SER A 12 30.92 54.49 8.54
C SER A 12 30.78 54.15 7.06
N VAL A 13 29.91 54.83 6.30
CA VAL A 13 29.75 54.60 4.86
C VAL A 13 30.92 55.16 4.09
N ALA A 14 31.40 56.38 4.42
CA ALA A 14 32.56 56.98 3.79
C ALA A 14 33.88 56.20 4.09
N ALA A 15 34.00 55.64 5.31
CA ALA A 15 35.17 54.78 5.67
C ALA A 15 35.11 53.38 4.98
N LYS A 16 33.93 52.92 4.63
CA LYS A 16 33.75 51.63 3.90
C LYS A 16 34.13 51.77 2.43
N GLY A 17 33.85 52.89 1.77
CA GLY A 17 34.21 53.14 0.37
C GLY A 17 35.72 53.23 0.12
N LEU A 18 36.50 53.55 1.15
CA LEU A 18 37.97 53.57 1.07
C LEU A 18 38.63 52.22 1.45
N ARG A 19 37.89 51.20 1.80
CA ARG A 19 38.43 49.86 2.06
C ARG A 19 38.87 49.22 0.73
N ARG A 20 40.06 48.63 0.77
CA ARG A 20 40.56 47.78 -0.32
C ARG A 20 40.34 46.34 0.06
N PRO A 21 39.27 45.72 -0.45
CA PRO A 21 38.93 44.34 -0.12
C PRO A 21 39.99 43.38 -0.67
N LYS A 22 40.41 42.41 0.16
CA LYS A 22 41.33 41.35 -0.29
C LYS A 22 40.77 40.00 0.08
N LEU A 23 40.56 39.16 -0.95
CA LEU A 23 40.20 37.78 -0.78
C LEU A 23 41.34 36.95 -0.22
N ARG A 24 41.03 35.94 0.55
CA ARG A 24 42.01 34.96 1.06
C ARG A 24 42.55 34.11 -0.10
N GLU A 25 43.83 33.80 -0.05
CA GLU A 25 44.55 33.01 -1.09
C GLU A 25 44.25 31.50 -0.95
N ASP A 26 43.75 31.02 0.21
CA ASP A 26 43.47 29.62 0.47
C ASP A 26 42.09 29.16 0.06
N LEU A 27 41.31 30.02 -0.61
CA LEU A 27 39.98 29.64 -1.12
C LEU A 27 40.10 28.70 -2.33
N ARG A 28 39.32 27.61 -2.29
CA ARG A 28 39.26 26.70 -3.46
C ARG A 28 38.12 27.08 -4.36
N ILE A 29 38.41 27.36 -5.59
CA ILE A 29 37.46 27.83 -6.60
C ILE A 29 37.26 26.75 -7.66
N SER A 30 35.97 26.47 -7.97
CA SER A 30 35.59 25.53 -9.03
C SER A 30 34.63 26.18 -9.98
N GLU A 31 35.02 26.23 -11.26
CA GLU A 31 34.17 26.68 -12.37
C GLU A 31 33.23 25.57 -12.80
N GLN A 32 31.96 25.90 -12.98
CA GLN A 32 30.89 24.96 -13.37
C GLN A 32 29.95 25.60 -14.38
N THR A 33 29.57 24.83 -15.39
CA THR A 33 28.52 25.24 -16.33
C THR A 33 27.24 24.50 -16.01
N ILE A 34 26.18 25.22 -15.61
CA ILE A 34 24.89 24.67 -15.26
C ILE A 34 23.82 25.32 -16.14
N ALA A 35 23.04 24.52 -16.84
CA ALA A 35 22.01 25.00 -17.79
C ALA A 35 22.50 25.99 -18.88
N GLY A 36 23.78 25.97 -19.21
CA GLY A 36 24.39 26.90 -20.17
C GLY A 36 24.95 28.19 -19.57
N GLU A 37 24.79 28.39 -18.27
CA GLU A 37 25.35 29.51 -17.53
C GLU A 37 26.59 29.06 -16.75
N THR A 38 27.65 29.87 -16.80
CA THR A 38 28.87 29.63 -16.03
C THR A 38 28.72 30.20 -14.63
N SER A 39 28.99 29.41 -13.62
CA SER A 39 29.01 29.82 -12.21
C SER A 39 30.27 29.30 -11.53
N TYR A 40 30.66 29.99 -10.47
CA TYR A 40 31.88 29.71 -9.71
C TYR A 40 31.50 29.35 -8.28
N VAL A 41 31.90 28.15 -7.81
CA VAL A 41 31.71 27.72 -6.45
C VAL A 41 33.03 27.94 -5.69
N ILE A 42 32.96 28.71 -4.60
CA ILE A 42 34.10 29.04 -3.75
C ILE A 42 33.89 28.34 -2.40
N LYS A 43 34.84 27.48 -2.03
CA LYS A 43 34.91 26.83 -0.71
C LYS A 43 35.79 27.64 0.23
N ASN A 44 35.29 27.97 1.39
CA ASN A 44 36.04 28.52 2.50
C ASN A 44 36.39 27.38 3.47
N PHE A 45 37.66 27.07 3.63
CA PHE A 45 38.13 25.99 4.54
C PHE A 45 37.99 26.33 6.01
N GLU A 46 37.89 27.61 6.38
CA GLU A 46 37.74 28.01 7.77
C GLU A 46 36.34 27.74 8.31
N THR A 47 35.31 28.07 7.53
CA THR A 47 33.93 27.92 7.90
C THR A 47 33.27 26.65 7.33
N ASN A 48 33.96 25.96 6.42
CA ASN A 48 33.44 24.85 5.60
C ASN A 48 32.18 25.27 4.85
N SER A 49 32.12 26.54 4.41
CA SER A 49 31.01 27.09 3.64
C SER A 49 31.31 27.04 2.13
N TYR A 50 30.24 26.95 1.33
CA TYR A 50 30.30 26.91 -0.13
C TYR A 50 29.38 28.00 -0.66
N ASN A 51 29.97 28.96 -1.34
CA ASN A 51 29.24 30.09 -1.92
C ASN A 51 29.32 29.99 -3.45
N ARG A 52 28.18 30.20 -4.12
CA ARG A 52 28.08 30.16 -5.58
C ARG A 52 27.89 31.58 -6.12
N TYR A 53 28.69 31.96 -7.09
CA TYR A 53 28.68 33.26 -7.72
C TYR A 53 28.49 33.12 -9.23
N GLY A 54 27.75 34.04 -9.85
CA GLY A 54 27.66 34.16 -11.28
C GLY A 54 28.99 34.66 -11.94
N SER A 55 29.05 34.69 -13.25
CA SER A 55 30.27 35.16 -13.95
C SER A 55 30.65 36.61 -13.62
N THR A 56 29.68 37.50 -13.57
CA THR A 56 29.92 38.95 -13.27
C THR A 56 30.29 39.13 -11.79
N GLU A 57 29.62 38.40 -10.88
CA GLU A 57 29.94 38.45 -9.45
C GLU A 57 31.34 37.89 -9.17
N TYR A 58 31.74 36.82 -9.87
CA TYR A 58 33.08 36.27 -9.73
C TYR A 58 34.14 37.20 -10.34
N GLU A 59 33.85 37.87 -11.46
CA GLU A 59 34.75 38.87 -12.03
C GLU A 59 34.96 40.03 -11.05
N LEU A 60 33.92 40.51 -10.38
CA LEU A 60 34.04 41.49 -9.29
C LEU A 60 34.96 40.99 -8.16
N LEU A 61 34.82 39.72 -7.76
CA LEU A 61 35.67 39.12 -6.73
C LEU A 61 37.12 39.04 -7.12
N GLN A 62 37.47 38.92 -8.42
CA GLN A 62 38.84 38.92 -8.91
C GLN A 62 39.55 40.27 -8.72
N PHE A 63 38.79 41.39 -8.71
CA PHE A 63 39.32 42.70 -8.42
C PHE A 63 39.53 42.96 -6.93
N CYS A 64 39.08 42.06 -6.05
CA CYS A 64 39.31 42.13 -4.60
C CYS A 64 40.72 41.62 -4.22
N ASP A 65 41.75 42.28 -4.73
CA ASP A 65 43.18 41.96 -4.54
C ASP A 65 43.83 42.73 -3.41
N GLY A 66 43.12 43.67 -2.80
CA GLY A 66 43.66 44.57 -1.78
C GLY A 66 44.27 45.85 -2.31
N GLU A 67 44.26 46.06 -3.64
CA GLU A 67 44.78 47.26 -4.29
C GLU A 67 43.68 48.19 -4.78
N HIS A 68 42.54 47.65 -5.18
CA HIS A 68 41.39 48.39 -5.71
C HIS A 68 40.36 48.77 -4.64
N THR A 69 39.80 49.98 -4.77
CA THR A 69 38.67 50.45 -3.96
C THR A 69 37.32 50.07 -4.65
N ALA A 70 36.20 50.12 -3.92
CA ALA A 70 34.90 49.83 -4.50
C ALA A 70 34.52 50.74 -5.67
N ALA A 71 34.98 52.02 -5.66
CA ALA A 71 34.75 52.96 -6.74
C ALA A 71 35.57 52.58 -8.00
N GLU A 72 36.83 52.18 -7.84
CA GLU A 72 37.68 51.71 -8.92
C GLU A 72 37.15 50.40 -9.55
N ILE A 73 36.70 49.42 -8.71
CA ILE A 73 36.07 48.21 -9.15
C ILE A 73 34.78 48.48 -9.96
N SER A 74 33.93 49.41 -9.48
CA SER A 74 32.73 49.84 -10.18
C SER A 74 33.05 50.44 -11.55
N GLY A 75 34.09 51.29 -11.62
CA GLY A 75 34.54 51.88 -12.89
C GLY A 75 35.01 50.86 -13.92
N GLU A 76 35.89 49.96 -13.49
CA GLU A 76 36.49 48.95 -14.38
C GLU A 76 35.47 47.91 -14.88
N LEU A 77 34.52 47.48 -13.99
CA LEU A 77 33.45 46.61 -14.41
C LEU A 77 32.43 47.28 -15.33
N THR A 78 32.15 48.58 -15.16
CA THR A 78 31.30 49.34 -16.05
C THR A 78 31.92 49.53 -17.44
N GLU A 79 33.23 49.70 -17.50
CA GLU A 79 33.97 49.75 -18.80
C GLU A 79 33.92 48.40 -19.53
N ARG A 80 33.99 47.28 -18.82
CA ARG A 80 33.92 45.93 -19.41
C ARG A 80 32.50 45.51 -19.79
N HIS A 81 31.52 45.92 -19.01
CA HIS A 81 30.09 45.60 -19.20
C HIS A 81 29.20 46.85 -19.34
N PRO A 82 29.33 47.58 -20.46
CA PRO A 82 28.58 48.85 -20.66
C PRO A 82 27.06 48.63 -20.70
N GLU A 83 26.60 47.40 -20.98
CA GLU A 83 25.20 47.04 -21.04
C GLU A 83 24.55 46.92 -19.63
N SER A 84 25.37 46.74 -18.58
CA SER A 84 24.92 46.59 -17.21
C SER A 84 25.85 47.34 -16.27
N PRO A 85 25.82 48.67 -16.24
CA PRO A 85 26.69 49.49 -15.41
C PRO A 85 26.38 49.25 -13.93
N LEU A 86 27.42 48.97 -13.14
CA LEU A 86 27.30 48.76 -11.70
C LEU A 86 27.67 50.04 -10.96
N SER A 87 26.81 50.53 -10.09
CA SER A 87 27.12 51.65 -9.23
C SER A 87 28.04 51.26 -8.08
N GLU A 88 28.79 52.23 -7.53
CA GLU A 88 29.62 51.99 -6.34
C GLU A 88 28.80 51.45 -5.16
N ALA A 89 27.56 51.94 -5.02
CA ALA A 89 26.66 51.44 -3.96
C ALA A 89 26.30 49.98 -4.10
N GLU A 90 26.06 49.50 -5.34
CA GLU A 90 25.75 48.08 -5.59
C GLU A 90 27.00 47.20 -5.38
N VAL A 91 28.19 47.69 -5.71
CA VAL A 91 29.45 46.99 -5.41
C VAL A 91 29.61 46.88 -3.88
N LEU A 92 29.38 47.95 -3.12
CA LEU A 92 29.49 47.93 -1.67
C LEU A 92 28.46 46.99 -1.04
N ASP A 93 27.20 47.00 -1.48
CA ASP A 93 26.17 46.10 -1.02
C ASP A 93 26.52 44.63 -1.28
N PHE A 94 27.10 44.35 -2.48
CA PHE A 94 27.58 43.02 -2.81
C PHE A 94 28.72 42.60 -1.89
N LEU A 95 29.74 43.44 -1.69
CA LEU A 95 30.89 43.17 -0.82
C LEU A 95 30.45 42.95 0.67
N ASP A 96 29.43 43.69 1.11
CA ASP A 96 28.85 43.50 2.44
C ASP A 96 28.02 42.19 2.55
N SER A 97 27.51 41.67 1.45
CA SER A 97 26.78 40.41 1.40
C SER A 97 27.69 39.18 1.48
N ILE A 98 28.99 39.34 1.18
CA ILE A 98 29.96 38.25 1.19
C ILE A 98 30.27 37.85 2.62
N GLU A 99 30.37 36.54 2.85
CA GLU A 99 30.74 35.98 4.15
C GLU A 99 32.04 36.61 4.69
N PRO A 100 32.02 37.21 5.90
CA PRO A 100 33.21 37.90 6.45
C PRO A 100 34.46 37.03 6.56
N ALA A 101 34.30 35.72 6.62
CA ALA A 101 35.40 34.75 6.67
C ALA A 101 36.15 34.57 5.34
N MET A 102 35.62 35.07 4.24
CA MET A 102 36.26 35.02 2.90
C MET A 102 37.33 36.10 2.75
N TRP A 103 37.31 37.12 3.57
CA TRP A 103 38.27 38.24 3.48
C TRP A 103 39.54 37.94 4.21
N GLU A 104 40.67 38.48 3.73
CA GLU A 104 41.93 38.46 4.47
C GLU A 104 41.81 39.29 5.76
N ARG A 105 42.18 38.70 6.89
CA ARG A 105 42.06 39.32 8.20
C ARG A 105 43.42 39.57 8.82
N SER A 106 43.46 40.60 9.65
CA SER A 106 44.65 40.89 10.50
C SER A 106 44.86 39.74 11.52
N VAL A 107 46.09 39.61 12.05
CA VAL A 107 46.45 38.56 13.03
C VAL A 107 45.54 38.62 14.28
N GLY A 108 45.15 39.83 14.72
CA GLY A 108 44.23 40.02 15.83
C GLY A 108 42.81 39.53 15.57
N GLU A 109 42.28 39.79 14.35
CA GLU A 109 40.97 39.33 13.91
C GLU A 109 40.96 37.81 13.71
N LYS A 110 42.06 37.21 13.21
CA LYS A 110 42.20 35.74 13.11
C LYS A 110 42.09 35.08 14.49
N ASN A 111 42.77 35.62 15.49
CA ASN A 111 42.74 35.11 16.87
C ASN A 111 41.34 35.24 17.48
N LEU A 112 40.66 36.38 17.26
CA LEU A 112 39.29 36.58 17.72
C LEU A 112 38.31 35.59 17.06
N ALA A 113 38.42 35.39 15.74
CA ALA A 113 37.63 34.43 15.01
C ALA A 113 37.79 32.98 15.49
N VAL A 114 39.02 32.59 15.84
CA VAL A 114 39.31 31.28 16.45
C VAL A 114 38.62 31.13 17.83
N LEU A 115 38.68 32.18 18.66
CA LEU A 115 37.98 32.18 19.94
C LEU A 115 36.45 32.15 19.80
N GLU A 116 35.90 32.88 18.87
CA GLU A 116 34.46 32.87 18.53
C GLU A 116 34.05 31.49 18.03
N ARG A 117 34.82 30.88 17.15
CA ARG A 117 34.60 29.51 16.67
C ARG A 117 34.59 28.48 17.80
N ILE A 118 35.57 28.53 18.71
CA ILE A 118 35.61 27.66 19.88
C ILE A 118 34.39 27.89 20.78
N ARG A 119 33.95 29.15 20.91
CA ARG A 119 32.72 29.50 21.64
C ARG A 119 31.46 28.97 20.97
N ASP A 120 31.37 29.07 19.64
CA ASP A 120 30.22 28.63 18.87
C ASP A 120 30.19 27.10 18.74
N GLU A 121 31.32 26.42 18.62
CA GLU A 121 31.42 24.96 18.74
C GLU A 121 30.96 24.46 20.11
N ARG A 122 31.23 25.20 21.20
CA ARG A 122 30.67 24.90 22.51
C ARG A 122 29.18 25.18 22.62
N LYS A 123 28.69 26.25 21.99
CA LYS A 123 27.24 26.54 21.88
C LYS A 123 26.51 25.59 20.92
N GLY A 124 27.11 25.27 19.79
CA GLY A 124 26.51 24.39 18.78
C GLY A 124 26.24 22.98 19.28
N ARG A 125 26.89 22.53 20.36
CA ARG A 125 26.51 21.30 21.06
C ARG A 125 25.17 21.42 21.81
N LEU A 126 24.64 22.61 22.02
CA LEU A 126 23.44 22.88 22.80
C LEU A 126 22.31 23.54 22.00
N ASP A 127 22.61 24.07 20.80
CA ASP A 127 21.64 24.82 19.98
C ASP A 127 21.02 23.99 18.89
N GLN A 128 20.58 22.78 19.25
CA GLN A 128 19.74 21.98 18.36
C GLN A 128 18.29 22.34 18.64
N SER A 129 17.74 23.15 17.78
CA SER A 129 16.44 23.80 17.89
C SER A 129 15.21 22.87 17.94
N SER A 130 15.41 21.55 18.01
CA SER A 130 14.33 20.59 18.15
C SER A 130 14.81 19.29 18.80
N VAL A 131 14.16 18.89 19.89
CA VAL A 131 14.33 17.55 20.52
C VAL A 131 14.05 16.41 19.53
N LEU A 132 13.37 16.72 18.41
CA LEU A 132 13.02 15.77 17.36
C LEU A 132 14.08 15.61 16.27
N TYR A 133 15.12 16.45 16.28
CA TYR A 133 16.24 16.37 15.34
C TYR A 133 17.54 16.72 16.06
N MET A 134 18.37 15.73 16.31
CA MET A 134 19.64 15.85 17.01
C MET A 134 20.73 15.18 16.18
N SER A 135 21.80 15.92 15.86
CA SER A 135 22.96 15.37 15.15
C SER A 135 24.16 15.28 16.09
N PHE A 136 24.86 14.17 16.02
CA PHE A 136 26.07 13.89 16.81
C PHE A 136 27.22 13.57 15.87
N LYS A 137 28.18 14.47 15.77
CA LYS A 137 29.43 14.21 15.04
C LYS A 137 30.18 13.07 15.76
N ALA A 138 30.40 11.94 15.05
CA ALA A 138 31.13 10.80 15.61
C ALA A 138 32.65 10.95 15.42
N TRP A 139 33.07 11.16 14.17
CA TRP A 139 34.48 11.28 13.83
C TRP A 139 34.71 12.05 12.51
N ASP A 140 36.00 12.30 12.20
CA ASP A 140 36.51 12.75 10.90
C ASP A 140 36.99 11.52 10.10
N PRO A 141 36.21 11.03 9.07
CA PRO A 141 36.53 9.82 8.34
C PRO A 141 37.56 10.03 7.23
N ASP A 142 37.97 11.28 6.92
CA ASP A 142 38.71 11.61 5.70
C ASP A 142 40.00 10.77 5.54
N LYS A 143 40.80 10.67 6.59
CA LYS A 143 42.02 9.86 6.59
C LYS A 143 41.74 8.35 6.42
N THR A 144 40.63 7.88 6.96
CA THR A 144 40.24 6.46 6.88
C THR A 144 39.78 6.15 5.45
N LEU A 145 38.95 7.01 4.88
CA LEU A 145 38.47 6.88 3.50
C LEU A 145 39.65 6.97 2.51
N ALA A 146 40.58 7.88 2.72
CA ALA A 146 41.78 8.00 1.89
C ALA A 146 42.69 6.74 1.92
N LYS A 147 42.73 6.03 3.05
CA LYS A 147 43.44 4.74 3.15
C LYS A 147 42.68 3.59 2.49
N LEU A 148 41.34 3.61 2.53
CA LEU A 148 40.50 2.56 1.97
C LEU A 148 40.31 2.68 0.46
N ASP A 149 40.32 3.90 -0.09
CA ASP A 149 40.09 4.17 -1.51
C ASP A 149 40.97 3.31 -2.46
N PRO A 150 42.29 3.17 -2.27
CA PRO A 150 43.11 2.33 -3.15
C PRO A 150 42.69 0.85 -3.17
N TYR A 151 42.19 0.32 -2.04
CA TYR A 151 41.76 -1.09 -1.93
C TYR A 151 40.37 -1.33 -2.50
N LEU A 152 39.51 -0.30 -2.51
CA LEU A 152 38.13 -0.37 -2.96
C LEU A 152 37.89 0.29 -4.32
N SER A 153 38.94 0.87 -4.96
CA SER A 153 38.87 1.55 -6.25
C SER A 153 38.30 0.69 -7.40
N TRP A 154 38.44 -0.66 -7.30
CA TRP A 154 37.85 -1.60 -8.25
C TRP A 154 36.31 -1.52 -8.29
N MET A 155 35.65 -1.06 -7.22
CA MET A 155 34.19 -0.88 -7.16
C MET A 155 33.70 0.25 -8.10
N PHE A 156 34.60 1.18 -8.47
CA PHE A 156 34.29 2.29 -9.37
C PHE A 156 34.57 1.96 -10.85
N THR A 157 34.93 0.72 -11.14
CA THR A 157 35.17 0.29 -12.52
C THR A 157 33.86 -0.08 -13.23
N PRO A 158 33.75 0.15 -14.56
CA PRO A 158 32.60 -0.31 -15.33
C PRO A 158 32.33 -1.83 -15.20
N GLY A 159 33.41 -2.62 -15.03
CA GLY A 159 33.30 -4.07 -14.81
C GLY A 159 32.53 -4.42 -13.55
N PHE A 160 32.77 -3.71 -12.44
CA PHE A 160 32.03 -3.93 -11.20
C PHE A 160 30.57 -3.48 -11.33
N VAL A 161 30.30 -2.39 -12.02
CA VAL A 161 28.93 -1.93 -12.30
C VAL A 161 28.15 -2.99 -13.07
N VAL A 162 28.72 -3.56 -14.12
CA VAL A 162 28.10 -4.64 -14.90
C VAL A 162 27.92 -5.90 -14.05
N PHE A 163 28.94 -6.28 -13.27
CA PHE A 163 28.86 -7.43 -12.38
C PHE A 163 27.77 -7.27 -11.33
N SER A 164 27.68 -6.13 -10.66
CA SER A 164 26.67 -5.85 -9.63
C SER A 164 25.24 -5.86 -10.20
N LEU A 165 25.08 -5.30 -11.41
CA LEU A 165 23.80 -5.35 -12.12
C LEU A 165 23.43 -6.80 -12.49
N PHE A 166 24.39 -7.60 -12.93
CA PHE A 166 24.18 -9.01 -13.22
C PHE A 166 23.75 -9.81 -11.99
N VAL A 167 24.41 -9.60 -10.83
CA VAL A 167 24.02 -10.22 -9.56
C VAL A 167 22.59 -9.81 -9.16
N PHE A 168 22.24 -8.54 -9.32
CA PHE A 168 20.91 -8.05 -9.03
C PHE A 168 19.85 -8.68 -9.96
N VAL A 169 20.11 -8.79 -11.24
CA VAL A 169 19.21 -9.46 -12.21
C VAL A 169 19.03 -10.95 -11.88
N ILE A 170 20.12 -11.64 -11.53
CA ILE A 170 20.04 -13.04 -11.08
C ILE A 170 19.16 -13.13 -9.83
N ALA A 171 19.37 -12.27 -8.83
CA ALA A 171 18.56 -12.28 -7.62
C ALA A 171 17.08 -12.06 -7.95
N CYS A 172 16.74 -11.09 -8.81
CA CYS A 172 15.36 -10.87 -9.26
C CYS A 172 14.76 -12.11 -9.94
N TYR A 173 15.54 -12.80 -10.77
CA TYR A 173 15.10 -14.03 -11.43
C TYR A 173 14.81 -15.16 -10.42
N LEU A 174 15.72 -15.37 -9.46
CA LEU A 174 15.54 -16.37 -8.40
C LEU A 174 14.34 -16.04 -7.50
N LEU A 175 14.18 -14.78 -7.11
CA LEU A 175 13.03 -14.32 -6.32
C LEU A 175 11.70 -14.48 -7.05
N ALA A 176 11.67 -14.28 -8.37
CA ALA A 176 10.48 -14.51 -9.18
C ALA A 176 10.10 -16.01 -9.21
N GLY A 177 11.09 -16.90 -9.22
CA GLY A 177 10.87 -18.34 -9.10
C GLY A 177 10.31 -18.77 -7.74
N ASP A 178 10.78 -18.14 -6.67
CA ASP A 178 10.38 -18.43 -5.28
C ASP A 178 9.30 -17.45 -4.75
N TRP A 179 8.50 -16.86 -5.61
CA TRP A 179 7.56 -15.78 -5.25
C TRP A 179 6.62 -16.13 -4.09
N THR A 180 6.11 -17.36 -4.06
CA THR A 180 5.25 -17.86 -2.96
C THR A 180 5.99 -17.87 -1.62
N ARG A 181 7.25 -18.26 -1.60
CA ARG A 181 8.09 -18.23 -0.41
C ARG A 181 8.39 -16.79 0.02
N VAL A 182 8.71 -15.90 -0.92
CA VAL A 182 8.88 -14.46 -0.64
C VAL A 182 7.63 -13.88 0.03
N GLN A 183 6.43 -14.19 -0.47
CA GLN A 183 5.19 -13.72 0.14
C GLN A 183 4.99 -14.27 1.56
N GLN A 184 5.27 -15.55 1.79
CA GLN A 184 5.16 -16.16 3.12
C GLN A 184 6.13 -15.54 4.11
N ASP A 185 7.41 -15.45 3.77
CA ASP A 185 8.45 -14.86 4.62
C ASP A 185 8.20 -13.38 4.88
N THR A 186 7.71 -12.62 3.86
CA THR A 186 7.32 -11.21 4.02
C THR A 186 6.14 -11.09 4.98
N SER A 187 5.10 -11.90 4.82
CA SER A 187 3.93 -11.86 5.71
C SER A 187 4.31 -12.19 7.15
N ALA A 188 5.20 -13.16 7.34
CA ALA A 188 5.74 -13.51 8.64
C ALA A 188 6.53 -12.36 9.27
N LEU A 189 7.31 -11.61 8.49
CA LEU A 189 8.08 -10.46 8.98
C LEU A 189 7.19 -9.34 9.52
N TYR A 190 6.07 -9.05 8.85
CA TYR A 190 5.14 -7.99 9.24
C TYR A 190 4.20 -8.36 10.40
N ASN A 191 4.19 -9.62 10.83
CA ASN A 191 3.44 -10.04 12.01
C ASN A 191 4.19 -9.70 13.30
N PHE A 192 4.11 -8.43 13.71
CA PHE A 192 4.80 -7.94 14.90
C PHE A 192 4.29 -8.54 16.22
N ALA A 193 3.11 -9.16 16.24
CA ALA A 193 2.54 -9.74 17.45
C ALA A 193 3.33 -10.97 17.94
N ASP A 194 3.91 -11.73 17.01
CA ASP A 194 4.59 -13.00 17.26
C ASP A 194 6.13 -12.85 17.27
N LYS A 195 6.66 -11.62 17.18
CA LYS A 195 8.09 -11.39 17.13
C LYS A 195 8.74 -11.53 18.50
N SER A 196 9.81 -12.31 18.55
CA SER A 196 10.69 -12.42 19.72
C SER A 196 11.52 -11.16 19.91
N ALA A 197 12.05 -10.95 21.12
CA ALA A 197 13.01 -9.88 21.38
C ALA A 197 14.25 -9.99 20.48
N TYR A 198 14.68 -11.22 20.15
CA TYR A 198 15.78 -11.49 19.22
C TYR A 198 15.50 -10.92 17.82
N ASP A 199 14.30 -11.13 17.26
CA ASP A 199 13.92 -10.62 15.94
C ASP A 199 13.97 -9.09 15.88
N ILE A 200 13.46 -8.44 16.95
CA ILE A 200 13.44 -6.98 17.05
C ILE A 200 14.87 -6.43 17.10
N TRP A 201 15.73 -7.00 17.96
CA TRP A 201 17.12 -6.57 18.07
C TRP A 201 17.90 -6.85 16.77
N MET A 202 17.72 -8.01 16.15
CA MET A 202 18.35 -8.35 14.88
C MET A 202 17.97 -7.37 13.79
N PHE A 203 16.68 -7.03 13.68
CA PHE A 203 16.19 -6.02 12.73
C PHE A 203 16.87 -4.66 12.92
N TRP A 204 16.98 -4.19 14.16
CA TRP A 204 17.63 -2.93 14.48
C TRP A 204 19.13 -2.95 14.17
N ILE A 205 19.83 -4.03 14.48
CA ILE A 205 21.25 -4.20 14.18
C ILE A 205 21.47 -4.17 12.66
N LEU A 206 20.68 -4.94 11.90
CA LEU A 206 20.79 -4.97 10.44
C LEU A 206 20.49 -3.60 9.81
N LEU A 207 19.49 -2.88 10.33
CA LEU A 207 19.17 -1.52 9.89
C LEU A 207 20.33 -0.55 10.14
N MET A 208 20.98 -0.64 11.31
CA MET A 208 22.14 0.18 11.64
C MET A 208 23.34 -0.16 10.75
N VAL A 209 23.62 -1.45 10.54
CA VAL A 209 24.71 -1.90 9.65
C VAL A 209 24.47 -1.42 8.23
N LEU A 210 23.24 -1.56 7.72
CA LEU A 210 22.87 -1.12 6.38
C LEU A 210 23.03 0.40 6.23
N GLY A 211 22.52 1.18 7.20
CA GLY A 211 22.68 2.64 7.18
C GLY A 211 24.14 3.08 7.24
N ALA A 212 24.98 2.43 8.03
CA ALA A 212 26.41 2.71 8.06
C ALA A 212 27.08 2.43 6.70
N ILE A 213 26.80 1.29 6.09
CA ILE A 213 27.34 0.91 4.76
C ILE A 213 26.88 1.91 3.69
N HIS A 214 25.62 2.33 3.72
CA HIS A 214 25.06 3.33 2.83
C HIS A 214 25.84 4.65 2.90
N GLU A 215 26.04 5.20 4.10
CA GLU A 215 26.77 6.44 4.31
C GLU A 215 28.26 6.33 3.92
N PHE A 216 28.86 5.17 4.21
CA PHE A 216 30.22 4.86 3.76
C PHE A 216 30.31 4.87 2.21
N GLY A 217 29.30 4.41 1.52
CA GLY A 217 29.20 4.46 0.05
C GLY A 217 29.32 5.88 -0.49
N HIS A 218 28.56 6.81 0.10
CA HIS A 218 28.65 8.24 -0.26
C HIS A 218 30.04 8.83 0.03
N GLY A 219 30.54 8.61 1.23
CA GLY A 219 31.84 9.13 1.66
C GLY A 219 33.01 8.60 0.83
N LEU A 220 33.05 7.31 0.57
CA LEU A 220 34.08 6.67 -0.25
C LEU A 220 34.07 7.18 -1.69
N THR A 221 32.89 7.30 -2.29
CA THR A 221 32.73 7.81 -3.65
C THR A 221 33.12 9.28 -3.74
N CYS A 222 32.77 10.09 -2.75
CA CYS A 222 33.20 11.48 -2.68
C CYS A 222 34.74 11.58 -2.62
N LYS A 223 35.39 10.77 -1.79
CA LYS A 223 36.84 10.72 -1.65
C LYS A 223 37.52 10.25 -2.94
N HIS A 224 36.98 9.23 -3.60
CA HIS A 224 37.51 8.70 -4.87
C HIS A 224 37.54 9.76 -5.97
N PHE A 225 36.56 10.67 -6.03
CA PHE A 225 36.55 11.79 -6.97
C PHE A 225 37.33 13.03 -6.48
N GLY A 226 38.07 12.94 -5.38
CA GLY A 226 38.97 13.97 -4.85
C GLY A 226 38.31 15.02 -3.98
N GLY A 227 37.13 14.72 -3.42
CA GLY A 227 36.51 15.52 -2.37
C GLY A 227 37.03 15.14 -0.97
N ASP A 228 36.80 16.01 0.00
CA ASP A 228 37.12 15.77 1.40
C ASP A 228 35.85 15.51 2.20
N VAL A 229 35.91 14.57 3.18
CA VAL A 229 34.78 14.17 4.01
C VAL A 229 35.19 14.32 5.47
N HIS A 230 34.82 15.44 6.09
CA HIS A 230 35.26 15.79 7.45
C HIS A 230 34.27 15.46 8.57
N GLN A 231 33.05 15.09 8.21
CA GLN A 231 32.01 14.76 9.18
C GLN A 231 31.26 13.51 8.78
N MET A 232 31.27 12.54 9.66
CA MET A 232 30.39 11.38 9.66
C MET A 232 29.91 11.15 11.09
N GLY A 233 28.64 10.79 11.25
CA GLY A 233 28.09 10.63 12.58
C GLY A 233 26.69 10.05 12.61
N PHE A 234 26.10 10.21 13.78
CA PHE A 234 24.73 9.78 14.06
C PHE A 234 23.79 10.97 14.08
N LEU A 235 22.60 10.70 13.64
CA LEU A 235 21.52 11.67 13.68
C LEU A 235 20.28 10.97 14.24
N LEU A 236 19.56 11.65 15.11
CA LEU A 236 18.31 11.18 15.67
C LEU A 236 17.18 12.00 15.06
N ILE A 237 16.38 11.36 14.22
CA ILE A 237 15.21 11.97 13.58
C ILE A 237 13.94 11.34 14.14
N TYR A 238 13.10 12.11 14.84
CA TYR A 238 11.88 11.59 15.48
C TYR A 238 12.14 10.34 16.32
N PHE A 239 13.24 10.34 17.11
CA PHE A 239 13.73 9.23 17.94
C PHE A 239 14.19 7.99 17.14
N THR A 240 14.29 8.07 15.83
CA THR A 240 14.85 7.02 14.99
C THR A 240 16.33 7.33 14.74
N PRO A 241 17.26 6.45 15.16
CA PRO A 241 18.66 6.64 14.86
C PRO A 241 18.94 6.43 13.38
N ALA A 242 19.71 7.31 12.81
CA ALA A 242 20.20 7.27 11.44
C ALA A 242 21.68 7.68 11.39
N PHE A 243 22.33 7.41 10.26
CA PHE A 243 23.67 7.90 10.01
C PHE A 243 23.63 9.10 9.07
N TYR A 244 24.70 9.84 9.02
CA TYR A 244 24.90 10.88 8.03
C TYR A 244 26.35 11.05 7.67
N THR A 245 26.61 11.47 6.44
CA THR A 245 27.93 11.80 5.90
C THR A 245 27.86 13.15 5.24
N ASP A 246 28.77 14.05 5.60
CA ASP A 246 28.89 15.34 4.94
C ASP A 246 29.69 15.19 3.65
N THR A 247 29.00 15.13 2.55
CA THR A 247 29.57 15.08 1.19
C THR A 247 29.42 16.39 0.43
N THR A 248 29.35 17.52 1.12
CA THR A 248 29.10 18.84 0.50
C THR A 248 30.18 19.22 -0.52
N ASP A 249 31.39 18.64 -0.44
CA ASP A 249 32.47 18.80 -1.41
C ASP A 249 32.09 18.40 -2.85
N ILE A 250 30.98 17.65 -3.03
CA ILE A 250 30.44 17.38 -4.38
C ILE A 250 30.16 18.67 -5.17
N LEU A 251 29.90 19.78 -4.48
CA LEU A 251 29.70 21.09 -5.10
C LEU A 251 30.95 21.61 -5.84
N LEU A 252 32.13 21.10 -5.51
CA LEU A 252 33.38 21.45 -6.18
C LEU A 252 33.67 20.61 -7.42
N PHE A 253 32.91 19.52 -7.65
CA PHE A 253 33.15 18.64 -8.80
C PHE A 253 32.71 19.33 -10.11
N LYS A 254 33.59 19.44 -11.06
CA LYS A 254 33.33 20.07 -12.38
C LYS A 254 32.30 19.26 -13.20
N ARG A 255 32.41 17.93 -13.15
CA ARG A 255 31.54 17.05 -13.95
C ARG A 255 30.26 16.68 -13.17
N GLY A 256 29.12 16.97 -13.78
CA GLY A 256 27.80 16.58 -13.19
C GLY A 256 27.64 15.07 -12.97
N SER A 257 28.31 14.24 -13.80
CA SER A 257 28.32 12.79 -13.62
C SER A 257 29.00 12.34 -12.31
N GLN A 258 30.09 12.99 -11.90
CA GLN A 258 30.75 12.69 -10.62
C GLN A 258 29.82 12.99 -9.44
N ARG A 259 29.12 14.12 -9.49
CA ARG A 259 28.11 14.49 -8.49
C ARG A 259 26.98 13.46 -8.41
N GLN A 260 26.47 13.02 -9.58
CA GLN A 260 25.44 11.98 -9.62
C GLN A 260 25.93 10.65 -9.02
N TRP A 261 27.17 10.24 -9.32
CA TRP A 261 27.73 9.01 -8.75
C TRP A 261 27.82 9.06 -7.23
N VAL A 262 28.23 10.17 -6.64
CA VAL A 262 28.25 10.32 -5.17
C VAL A 262 26.85 10.21 -4.61
N ILE A 263 25.86 10.88 -5.21
CA ILE A 263 24.46 10.81 -4.74
C ILE A 263 23.88 9.39 -4.87
N PHE A 264 24.19 8.67 -5.95
CA PHE A 264 23.68 7.31 -6.15
C PHE A 264 24.47 6.24 -5.38
N ALA A 265 25.62 6.54 -4.81
CA ALA A 265 26.51 5.55 -4.23
C ALA A 265 25.86 4.75 -3.09
N GLY A 266 25.12 5.41 -2.21
CA GLY A 266 24.39 4.75 -1.12
C GLY A 266 23.35 3.78 -1.67
N ILE A 267 22.51 4.24 -2.61
CA ILE A 267 21.48 3.40 -3.25
C ILE A 267 22.14 2.23 -4.00
N TRP A 268 23.26 2.49 -4.70
CA TRP A 268 23.94 1.45 -5.45
C TRP A 268 24.45 0.33 -4.56
N ILE A 269 25.10 0.65 -3.44
CA ILE A 269 25.59 -0.37 -2.51
C ILE A 269 24.46 -1.14 -1.84
N GLU A 270 23.33 -0.51 -1.54
CA GLU A 270 22.12 -1.16 -1.05
C GLU A 270 21.55 -2.16 -2.08
N LEU A 271 21.52 -1.81 -3.36
CA LEU A 271 21.10 -2.71 -4.43
C LEU A 271 22.04 -3.91 -4.59
N VAL A 272 23.34 -3.69 -4.46
CA VAL A 272 24.34 -4.77 -4.46
C VAL A 272 24.10 -5.72 -3.28
N LEU A 273 23.90 -5.17 -2.09
CA LEU A 273 23.61 -5.97 -0.87
C LEU A 273 22.28 -6.71 -1.00
N CYS A 274 21.24 -6.07 -1.56
CA CYS A 274 19.95 -6.69 -1.84
C CYS A 274 20.11 -7.91 -2.77
N GLY A 275 20.86 -7.72 -3.87
CA GLY A 275 21.12 -8.81 -4.82
C GLY A 275 21.92 -9.96 -4.21
N LEU A 276 23.02 -9.67 -3.53
CA LEU A 276 23.84 -10.70 -2.86
C LEU A 276 23.04 -11.44 -1.78
N SER A 277 22.30 -10.70 -0.95
CA SER A 277 21.47 -11.29 0.10
C SER A 277 20.35 -12.14 -0.47
N GLY A 278 19.74 -11.74 -1.60
CA GLY A 278 18.74 -12.54 -2.31
C GLY A 278 19.29 -13.86 -2.83
N VAL A 279 20.49 -13.84 -3.39
CA VAL A 279 21.19 -15.08 -3.82
C VAL A 279 21.50 -15.97 -2.61
N VAL A 280 22.05 -15.41 -1.53
CA VAL A 280 22.35 -16.16 -0.30
C VAL A 280 21.08 -16.77 0.31
N TRP A 281 19.98 -16.02 0.35
CA TRP A 281 18.69 -16.50 0.85
C TRP A 281 18.16 -17.68 0.04
N HIS A 282 18.26 -17.63 -1.30
CA HIS A 282 17.80 -18.71 -2.18
C HIS A 282 18.55 -20.01 -1.92
N PHE A 283 19.91 -19.95 -1.82
CA PHE A 283 20.74 -21.13 -1.69
C PHE A 283 20.97 -21.62 -0.25
N SER A 284 20.63 -20.83 0.76
CA SER A 284 20.79 -21.22 2.15
C SER A 284 19.65 -22.13 2.64
N PRO A 285 19.92 -23.06 3.58
CA PRO A 285 18.88 -23.94 4.13
C PRO A 285 17.79 -23.16 4.82
N VAL A 286 16.52 -23.50 4.53
CA VAL A 286 15.34 -22.87 5.15
C VAL A 286 15.39 -23.07 6.67
N GLY A 287 15.14 -21.99 7.43
CA GLY A 287 15.16 -22.00 8.89
C GLY A 287 16.56 -21.87 9.51
N SER A 288 17.62 -21.74 8.70
CA SER A 288 18.96 -21.41 9.22
C SER A 288 19.06 -19.92 9.57
N VAL A 289 19.93 -19.59 10.53
CA VAL A 289 20.23 -18.21 10.92
C VAL A 289 20.73 -17.38 9.73
N LEU A 290 21.54 -18.00 8.85
CA LEU A 290 22.03 -17.35 7.64
C LEU A 290 20.89 -16.98 6.67
N ASN A 291 19.93 -17.90 6.49
CA ASN A 291 18.77 -17.67 5.65
C ASN A 291 17.90 -16.52 6.18
N ASP A 292 17.66 -16.48 7.49
CA ASP A 292 16.88 -15.42 8.16
C ASP A 292 17.57 -14.05 8.06
N ILE A 293 18.88 -13.99 8.32
CA ILE A 293 19.67 -12.76 8.18
C ILE A 293 19.67 -12.28 6.72
N ALA A 294 19.91 -13.18 5.77
CA ALA A 294 19.95 -12.86 4.35
C ALA A 294 18.59 -12.32 3.88
N TYR A 295 17.51 -12.95 4.31
CA TYR A 295 16.16 -12.48 3.99
C TYR A 295 15.88 -11.08 4.55
N LYS A 296 16.15 -10.85 5.83
CA LYS A 296 15.96 -9.54 6.47
C LYS A 296 16.84 -8.47 5.81
N MET A 297 18.09 -8.78 5.50
CA MET A 297 19.00 -7.85 4.82
C MET A 297 18.53 -7.52 3.39
N MET A 298 18.11 -8.51 2.63
CA MET A 298 17.55 -8.32 1.29
C MET A 298 16.31 -7.42 1.32
N LEU A 299 15.38 -7.67 2.26
CA LEU A 299 14.16 -6.89 2.37
C LEU A 299 14.44 -5.46 2.83
N LEU A 300 15.30 -5.28 3.83
CA LEU A 300 15.68 -3.97 4.35
C LEU A 300 16.37 -3.13 3.27
N SER A 301 17.41 -3.67 2.61
CA SER A 301 18.14 -2.96 1.56
C SER A 301 17.28 -2.67 0.34
N GLY A 302 16.39 -3.60 -0.05
CA GLY A 302 15.43 -3.39 -1.13
C GLY A 302 14.40 -2.30 -0.83
N ILE A 303 13.83 -2.29 0.37
CA ILE A 303 12.85 -1.26 0.80
C ILE A 303 13.54 0.09 0.99
N GLN A 304 14.66 0.13 1.73
CA GLN A 304 15.37 1.38 2.01
C GLN A 304 15.93 1.97 0.72
N GLY A 305 16.61 1.19 -0.09
CA GLY A 305 17.20 1.66 -1.34
C GLY A 305 16.16 2.05 -2.38
N ALA A 306 15.20 1.16 -2.70
CA ALA A 306 14.28 1.38 -3.80
C ALA A 306 13.08 2.27 -3.42
N LEU A 307 12.48 2.09 -2.22
CA LEU A 307 11.25 2.81 -1.87
C LEU A 307 11.50 4.12 -1.15
N LEU A 308 12.56 4.23 -0.34
CA LEU A 308 12.84 5.44 0.43
C LEU A 308 13.90 6.29 -0.25
N ASN A 309 15.09 5.75 -0.49
CA ASN A 309 16.22 6.56 -0.97
C ASN A 309 16.12 6.90 -2.47
N LEU A 310 15.64 5.99 -3.32
CA LEU A 310 15.45 6.27 -4.75
C LEU A 310 14.22 7.15 -5.03
N ASN A 311 13.32 7.34 -4.06
CA ASN A 311 12.11 8.13 -4.25
C ASN A 311 12.41 9.63 -4.38
N PRO A 312 12.14 10.26 -5.54
CA PRO A 312 12.46 11.67 -5.75
C PRO A 312 11.50 12.64 -5.04
N LEU A 313 10.39 12.17 -4.47
CA LEU A 313 9.36 13.03 -3.87
C LEU A 313 9.59 13.33 -2.38
N ILE A 314 10.54 12.62 -1.75
CA ILE A 314 11.01 12.91 -0.39
C ILE A 314 12.47 13.40 -0.45
N LYS A 315 12.89 14.22 0.53
CA LYS A 315 14.29 14.69 0.63
C LYS A 315 15.20 13.54 1.05
N ALA A 316 15.50 12.65 0.11
CA ALA A 316 16.47 11.57 0.18
C ALA A 316 17.35 11.63 -1.10
N ASP A 317 18.21 10.66 -1.31
CA ASP A 317 19.17 10.68 -2.43
C ASP A 317 18.50 10.83 -3.79
N GLY A 318 17.36 10.16 -4.01
CA GLY A 318 16.59 10.27 -5.24
C GLY A 318 16.10 11.69 -5.54
N TYR A 319 15.77 12.46 -4.49
CA TYR A 319 15.42 13.87 -4.66
C TYR A 319 16.65 14.69 -5.11
N TYR A 320 17.81 14.52 -4.48
CA TYR A 320 19.03 15.23 -4.86
C TYR A 320 19.50 14.83 -6.25
N ALA A 321 19.37 13.55 -6.60
CA ALA A 321 19.64 13.06 -7.95
C ALA A 321 18.74 13.71 -9.00
N LEU A 322 17.42 13.79 -8.73
CA LEU A 322 16.47 14.46 -9.63
C LEU A 322 16.74 15.97 -9.71
N SER A 323 16.98 16.63 -8.59
CA SER A 323 17.31 18.05 -8.50
C SER A 323 18.54 18.38 -9.36
N GLN A 324 19.60 17.60 -9.22
CA GLN A 324 20.83 17.71 -10.01
C GLN A 324 20.59 17.41 -11.51
N PHE A 325 19.78 16.39 -11.83
CA PHE A 325 19.44 16.06 -13.22
C PHE A 325 18.62 17.16 -13.89
N LEU A 326 17.67 17.74 -13.17
CA LEU A 326 16.86 18.85 -13.67
C LEU A 326 17.60 20.19 -13.63
N GLN A 327 18.74 20.25 -12.96
CA GLN A 327 19.53 21.46 -12.73
C GLN A 327 18.74 22.55 -11.98
N VAL A 328 18.04 22.16 -10.93
CA VAL A 328 17.24 23.03 -10.05
C VAL A 328 17.64 22.75 -8.61
N ASP A 329 18.35 23.66 -7.96
CA ASP A 329 18.97 23.42 -6.65
C ASP A 329 17.94 23.22 -5.53
N ASN A 330 16.91 24.04 -5.45
CA ASN A 330 15.88 24.02 -4.40
C ASN A 330 14.52 23.51 -4.92
N LEU A 331 14.55 22.40 -5.69
CA LEU A 331 13.38 21.90 -6.43
C LEU A 331 12.10 21.81 -5.58
N ARG A 332 12.18 21.35 -4.33
CA ARG A 332 11.02 21.17 -3.45
C ARG A 332 10.47 22.50 -2.92
N GLU A 333 11.35 23.33 -2.42
CA GLU A 333 11.02 24.64 -1.85
C GLU A 333 10.39 25.54 -2.93
N ASP A 334 11.04 25.65 -4.09
CA ASP A 334 10.59 26.44 -5.21
C ASP A 334 9.27 25.93 -5.79
N SER A 335 9.11 24.60 -5.88
CA SER A 335 7.86 23.97 -6.33
C SER A 335 6.69 24.28 -5.40
N PHE A 336 6.90 24.20 -4.08
CA PHE A 336 5.85 24.53 -3.11
C PHE A 336 5.56 26.03 -3.08
N ALA A 337 6.58 26.90 -3.18
CA ALA A 337 6.38 28.35 -3.30
C ALA A 337 5.60 28.69 -4.56
N PHE A 338 5.96 28.08 -5.70
CA PHE A 338 5.25 28.26 -6.97
C PHE A 338 3.79 27.79 -6.88
N LEU A 339 3.54 26.58 -6.36
CA LEU A 339 2.18 26.05 -6.20
C LEU A 339 1.33 26.91 -5.28
N ARG A 340 1.92 27.42 -4.19
CA ARG A 340 1.22 28.33 -3.28
C ARG A 340 0.81 29.60 -3.99
N ALA A 341 1.74 30.26 -4.68
CA ALA A 341 1.46 31.47 -5.46
C ALA A 341 0.44 31.19 -6.57
N TRP A 342 0.56 30.05 -7.26
CA TRP A 342 -0.40 29.61 -8.28
C TRP A 342 -1.81 29.42 -7.71
N ALA A 343 -1.92 28.76 -6.56
CA ALA A 343 -3.20 28.54 -5.90
C ALA A 343 -3.80 29.87 -5.41
N GLU A 344 -2.98 30.78 -4.84
CA GLU A 344 -3.44 32.09 -4.41
C GLU A 344 -3.92 32.93 -5.61
N LYS A 345 -3.21 32.90 -6.74
CA LYS A 345 -3.60 33.64 -7.95
C LYS A 345 -4.87 33.08 -8.62
N TYR A 346 -4.89 31.77 -8.89
CA TYR A 346 -5.95 31.17 -9.72
C TYR A 346 -7.13 30.60 -8.94
N LEU A 347 -6.90 29.98 -7.76
CA LEU A 347 -7.98 29.47 -6.91
C LEU A 347 -8.59 30.56 -6.03
N LEU A 348 -7.74 31.35 -5.38
CA LEU A 348 -8.19 32.39 -4.44
C LEU A 348 -8.37 33.75 -5.14
N ARG A 349 -8.03 33.84 -6.45
CA ARG A 349 -8.15 35.05 -7.28
C ARG A 349 -7.53 36.30 -6.61
N ARG A 350 -6.38 36.13 -5.95
CA ARG A 350 -5.59 37.22 -5.42
C ARG A 350 -4.70 37.79 -6.52
N ASP A 351 -4.52 39.11 -6.50
CA ASP A 351 -3.60 39.78 -7.42
C ASP A 351 -2.17 39.64 -6.88
N ILE A 352 -1.53 38.52 -7.21
CA ILE A 352 -0.16 38.16 -6.81
C ILE A 352 0.63 37.73 -8.04
N ASP A 353 1.83 38.23 -8.14
CA ASP A 353 2.76 37.78 -9.19
C ASP A 353 3.32 36.39 -8.88
N LEU A 354 3.44 35.58 -9.93
CA LEU A 354 4.08 34.28 -9.82
C LEU A 354 5.59 34.46 -9.67
N PRO A 355 6.26 33.62 -8.88
CA PRO A 355 7.73 33.66 -8.79
C PRO A 355 8.37 33.63 -10.18
N PRO A 356 9.45 34.41 -10.38
CA PRO A 356 10.15 34.42 -11.66
C PRO A 356 10.69 33.03 -11.99
N ALA A 357 10.24 32.48 -13.10
CA ALA A 357 10.66 31.14 -13.54
C ALA A 357 10.44 31.01 -15.06
N SER A 358 11.35 30.31 -15.71
CA SER A 358 11.24 29.98 -17.13
C SER A 358 10.03 29.06 -17.41
N LYS A 359 9.57 28.99 -18.65
CA LYS A 359 8.46 28.10 -19.04
C LYS A 359 8.75 26.62 -18.68
N ARG A 360 10.01 26.17 -18.78
CA ARG A 360 10.47 24.83 -18.40
C ARG A 360 10.35 24.64 -16.89
N GLN A 361 10.88 25.56 -16.08
CA GLN A 361 10.85 25.52 -14.63
C GLN A 361 9.41 25.53 -14.08
N ARG A 362 8.51 26.35 -14.64
CA ARG A 362 7.07 26.38 -14.21
C ARG A 362 6.40 25.02 -14.38
N ARG A 363 6.68 24.28 -15.47
CA ARG A 363 6.15 22.91 -15.68
C ARG A 363 6.74 21.94 -14.66
N ILE A 364 8.06 22.01 -14.42
CA ILE A 364 8.75 21.17 -13.45
C ILE A 364 8.18 21.42 -12.06
N PHE A 365 8.08 22.68 -11.61
CA PHE A 365 7.57 23.05 -10.29
C PHE A 365 6.12 22.60 -10.09
N PHE A 366 5.29 22.74 -11.10
CA PHE A 366 3.89 22.33 -11.01
C PHE A 366 3.80 20.78 -10.89
N LEU A 367 4.42 20.04 -11.80
CA LEU A 367 4.37 18.57 -11.80
C LEU A 367 4.98 17.98 -10.54
N PHE A 368 6.19 18.41 -10.20
CA PHE A 368 6.88 17.94 -8.99
C PHE A 368 6.10 18.27 -7.73
N GLY A 369 5.65 19.51 -7.58
CA GLY A 369 4.94 19.96 -6.39
C GLY A 369 3.60 19.25 -6.18
N VAL A 370 2.80 19.05 -7.25
CA VAL A 370 1.55 18.28 -7.18
C VAL A 370 1.84 16.82 -6.80
N SER A 371 2.81 16.19 -7.45
CA SER A 371 3.20 14.81 -7.14
C SER A 371 3.68 14.66 -5.71
N ALA A 372 4.50 15.60 -5.22
CA ALA A 372 5.02 15.59 -3.86
C ALA A 372 3.92 15.80 -2.81
N ILE A 373 2.91 16.65 -3.08
CA ILE A 373 1.74 16.82 -2.20
C ILE A 373 0.93 15.53 -2.14
N ILE A 374 0.60 14.95 -3.30
CA ILE A 374 -0.18 13.70 -3.36
C ILE A 374 0.55 12.61 -2.59
N TYR A 375 1.84 12.40 -2.87
CA TYR A 375 2.65 11.38 -2.20
C TYR A 375 2.73 11.61 -0.68
N SER A 376 3.07 12.83 -0.25
CA SER A 376 3.20 13.17 1.17
C SER A 376 1.87 13.00 1.92
N THR A 377 0.76 13.37 1.28
CA THR A 377 -0.59 13.19 1.86
C THR A 377 -0.94 11.71 1.96
N THR A 378 -0.69 10.92 0.91
CA THR A 378 -0.94 9.47 0.93
C THR A 378 -0.11 8.78 2.00
N LEU A 379 1.18 9.11 2.09
CA LEU A 379 2.07 8.56 3.11
C LEU A 379 1.61 8.94 4.52
N LEU A 380 1.23 10.20 4.74
CA LEU A 380 0.70 10.66 6.02
C LEU A 380 -0.57 9.90 6.42
N VAL A 381 -1.52 9.73 5.48
CA VAL A 381 -2.74 8.96 5.74
C VAL A 381 -2.41 7.50 6.07
N LEU A 382 -1.49 6.88 5.35
CA LEU A 382 -1.05 5.50 5.61
C LEU A 382 -0.45 5.36 7.02
N VAL A 383 0.46 6.27 7.39
CA VAL A 383 1.09 6.30 8.73
C VAL A 383 0.04 6.54 9.82
N LEU A 384 -0.92 7.43 9.60
CA LEU A 384 -2.00 7.69 10.57
C LEU A 384 -2.94 6.49 10.73
N VAL A 385 -3.28 5.79 9.65
CA VAL A 385 -4.08 4.56 9.69
C VAL A 385 -3.33 3.47 10.45
N PHE A 386 -2.04 3.28 10.16
CA PHE A 386 -1.20 2.34 10.89
C PHE A 386 -1.09 2.70 12.38
N ALA A 387 -0.80 3.97 12.71
CA ALA A 387 -0.72 4.44 14.09
C ALA A 387 -2.06 4.26 14.82
N LYS A 388 -3.19 4.57 14.17
CA LYS A 388 -4.52 4.31 14.72
C LYS A 388 -4.68 2.84 15.07
N ASN A 389 -4.39 1.94 14.15
CA ASN A 389 -4.56 0.51 14.37
C ASN A 389 -3.71 0.02 15.57
N VAL A 390 -2.43 0.43 15.64
CA VAL A 390 -1.55 0.08 16.76
C VAL A 390 -2.06 0.65 18.08
N LEU A 391 -2.45 1.93 18.11
CA LEU A 391 -2.94 2.59 19.32
C LEU A 391 -4.26 2.01 19.80
N VAL A 392 -5.19 1.72 18.89
CA VAL A 392 -6.48 1.10 19.22
C VAL A 392 -6.27 -0.31 19.76
N THR A 393 -5.39 -1.11 19.16
CA THR A 393 -5.07 -2.46 19.63
C THR A 393 -4.45 -2.48 21.03
N LYS A 394 -3.60 -1.47 21.36
CA LYS A 394 -2.88 -1.43 22.63
C LYS A 394 -3.64 -0.70 23.75
N LEU A 395 -4.41 0.34 23.42
CA LEU A 395 -5.08 1.22 24.40
C LEU A 395 -6.62 1.04 24.44
N GLY A 396 -7.17 0.21 23.54
CA GLY A 396 -8.60 0.08 23.35
C GLY A 396 -9.17 1.19 22.44
N ASP A 397 -10.42 0.98 21.97
CA ASP A 397 -11.04 1.80 20.92
C ASP A 397 -11.11 3.29 21.25
N TRP A 398 -11.51 3.62 22.48
CA TRP A 398 -11.69 5.01 22.91
C TRP A 398 -10.35 5.75 23.11
N TRP A 399 -9.48 5.20 23.96
CA TRP A 399 -8.19 5.81 24.25
C TRP A 399 -7.25 5.80 23.05
N GLY A 400 -7.27 4.75 22.26
CA GLY A 400 -6.49 4.65 21.02
C GLY A 400 -6.93 5.68 19.97
N SER A 401 -8.23 5.91 19.81
CA SER A 401 -8.75 6.94 18.91
C SER A 401 -8.41 8.35 19.39
N LEU A 402 -8.52 8.62 20.69
CA LEU A 402 -8.14 9.90 21.28
C LEU A 402 -6.63 10.17 21.12
N ALA A 403 -5.81 9.17 21.38
CA ALA A 403 -4.37 9.27 21.17
C ALA A 403 -4.01 9.53 19.70
N THR A 404 -4.72 8.90 18.76
CA THR A 404 -4.56 9.14 17.31
C THR A 404 -4.90 10.59 16.96
N LEU A 405 -6.00 11.14 17.49
CA LEU A 405 -6.33 12.55 17.31
C LEU A 405 -5.24 13.48 17.88
N GLY A 406 -4.66 13.12 19.02
CA GLY A 406 -3.51 13.83 19.59
C GLY A 406 -2.29 13.82 18.66
N VAL A 407 -1.99 12.68 18.04
CA VAL A 407 -0.91 12.54 17.04
C VAL A 407 -1.21 13.41 15.81
N VAL A 408 -2.41 13.34 15.26
CA VAL A 408 -2.84 14.18 14.12
C VAL A 408 -2.69 15.67 14.47
N TYR A 409 -3.18 16.09 15.64
CA TYR A 409 -3.06 17.48 16.09
C TYR A 409 -1.59 17.91 16.23
N PHE A 410 -0.74 17.05 16.80
CA PHE A 410 0.68 17.36 16.98
C PHE A 410 1.38 17.62 15.64
N PHE A 411 1.14 16.79 14.62
CA PHE A 411 1.76 16.96 13.30
C PHE A 411 1.15 18.11 12.50
N THR A 412 -0.14 18.37 12.64
CA THR A 412 -0.84 19.39 11.84
C THR A 412 -0.85 20.78 12.50
N ARG A 413 -0.57 20.90 13.80
CA ARG A 413 -0.68 22.15 14.58
C ARG A 413 0.09 23.34 14.00
N LYS A 414 1.30 23.13 13.45
CA LYS A 414 2.10 24.19 12.83
C LYS A 414 1.43 24.67 11.54
N GLY A 415 0.99 23.76 10.69
CA GLY A 415 0.25 24.08 9.47
C GLY A 415 -1.07 24.79 9.77
N ILE A 416 -1.83 24.26 10.72
CA ILE A 416 -3.09 24.86 11.15
C ILE A 416 -2.85 26.30 11.64
N ARG A 417 -1.86 26.53 12.51
CA ARG A 417 -1.55 27.88 13.02
C ARG A 417 -1.15 28.86 11.91
N GLN A 418 -0.50 28.41 10.86
CA GLN A 418 -0.09 29.24 9.72
C GLN A 418 -1.23 29.50 8.74
N VAL A 419 -2.02 28.47 8.44
CA VAL A 419 -3.08 28.52 7.43
C VAL A 419 -4.39 29.07 7.99
N TRP A 420 -4.70 28.79 9.26
CA TRP A 420 -5.96 29.17 9.89
C TRP A 420 -6.28 30.66 9.88
N PRO A 421 -5.34 31.58 10.23
CA PRO A 421 -5.61 33.01 10.15
C PRO A 421 -5.85 33.47 8.71
N ALA A 422 -5.07 32.95 7.77
CA ALA A 422 -5.23 33.26 6.35
C ALA A 422 -6.57 32.74 5.80
N THR A 423 -6.98 31.54 6.23
CA THR A 423 -8.28 30.96 5.85
C THR A 423 -9.45 31.73 6.46
N LEU A 424 -9.34 32.13 7.73
CA LEU A 424 -10.35 32.93 8.37
C LEU A 424 -10.47 34.33 7.73
N ALA A 425 -9.35 34.99 7.42
CA ALA A 425 -9.34 36.25 6.70
C ALA A 425 -9.98 36.11 5.31
N TRP A 426 -9.62 35.04 4.57
CA TRP A 426 -10.22 34.74 3.28
C TRP A 426 -11.72 34.42 3.38
N LEU A 427 -12.16 33.66 4.38
CA LEU A 427 -13.58 33.37 4.60
C LEU A 427 -14.36 34.63 4.96
N ARG A 428 -13.77 35.53 5.75
CA ARG A 428 -14.39 36.83 6.08
C ARG A 428 -14.52 37.68 4.82
N GLN A 429 -13.47 37.84 4.04
CA GLN A 429 -13.48 38.56 2.78
C GLN A 429 -14.47 37.94 1.79
N LYS A 430 -14.45 36.58 1.66
CA LYS A 430 -15.41 35.85 0.81
C LYS A 430 -16.86 36.00 1.29
N ARG A 431 -17.10 36.05 2.59
CA ARG A 431 -18.44 36.32 3.14
C ARG A 431 -18.94 37.72 2.76
N GLU A 432 -18.08 38.73 2.77
CA GLU A 432 -18.39 40.09 2.33
C GLU A 432 -18.63 40.11 0.83
N ASP A 433 -17.77 39.49 0.02
CA ASP A 433 -17.94 39.33 -1.42
C ASP A 433 -19.21 38.54 -1.77
N TYR A 434 -19.52 37.48 -0.99
CA TYR A 434 -20.72 36.65 -1.21
C TYR A 434 -22.01 37.37 -0.84
N MET A 435 -22.00 38.24 0.16
CA MET A 435 -23.13 39.10 0.47
C MET A 435 -23.33 40.23 -0.57
N ALA A 436 -22.24 40.62 -1.25
CA ALA A 436 -22.28 41.59 -2.36
C ALA A 436 -22.51 40.91 -3.72
N TRP A 437 -22.29 39.57 -3.83
CA TRP A 437 -22.34 38.86 -5.09
C TRP A 437 -23.75 38.40 -5.43
N LYS A 438 -24.39 39.10 -6.35
CA LYS A 438 -25.61 38.62 -7.00
C LYS A 438 -25.25 37.58 -8.04
N MET A 439 -25.52 36.29 -7.76
CA MET A 439 -25.37 35.23 -8.75
C MET A 439 -26.07 35.61 -10.04
N THR A 440 -25.36 35.50 -11.16
CA THR A 440 -25.97 35.65 -12.47
C THR A 440 -27.01 34.53 -12.71
N ARG A 441 -28.03 34.79 -13.53
CA ARG A 441 -29.04 33.77 -13.87
C ARG A 441 -28.43 32.49 -14.41
N ALA A 442 -27.33 32.56 -15.18
CA ALA A 442 -26.57 31.41 -15.69
C ALA A 442 -25.92 30.58 -14.59
N GLN A 443 -25.36 31.24 -13.58
CA GLN A 443 -24.73 30.57 -12.41
C GLN A 443 -25.78 29.92 -11.50
N GLN A 444 -26.94 30.58 -11.33
CA GLN A 444 -28.08 29.98 -10.61
C GLN A 444 -28.63 28.75 -11.36
N ALA A 445 -28.75 28.84 -12.66
CA ALA A 445 -29.17 27.70 -13.50
C ALA A 445 -28.14 26.58 -13.46
N GLY A 446 -26.83 26.90 -13.49
CA GLY A 446 -25.75 25.91 -13.35
C GLY A 446 -25.74 25.23 -11.98
N ALA A 447 -25.86 25.98 -10.89
CA ALA A 447 -25.96 25.45 -9.54
C ALA A 447 -27.21 24.58 -9.34
N LEU A 448 -28.35 25.04 -9.88
CA LEU A 448 -29.60 24.28 -9.89
C LEU A 448 -29.43 22.99 -10.71
N GLY A 449 -28.77 23.07 -11.88
CA GLY A 449 -28.48 21.90 -12.73
C GLY A 449 -27.61 20.86 -12.01
N VAL A 450 -26.55 21.28 -11.31
CA VAL A 450 -25.71 20.40 -10.49
C VAL A 450 -26.50 19.81 -9.32
N ALA A 451 -27.28 20.61 -8.62
CA ALA A 451 -28.15 20.15 -7.54
C ALA A 451 -29.18 19.12 -8.04
N LEU A 452 -29.81 19.39 -9.17
CA LEU A 452 -30.74 18.48 -9.81
C LEU A 452 -30.03 17.17 -10.25
N LEU A 453 -28.82 17.26 -10.79
CA LEU A 453 -28.03 16.10 -11.23
C LEU A 453 -27.62 15.21 -10.05
N LEU A 454 -27.39 15.78 -8.88
CA LEU A 454 -27.04 15.02 -7.65
C LEU A 454 -28.27 14.50 -6.89
N LEU A 455 -29.41 15.20 -6.96
CA LEU A 455 -30.60 14.88 -6.18
C LEU A 455 -31.63 14.06 -6.95
N VAL A 456 -31.72 14.21 -8.27
CA VAL A 456 -32.82 13.64 -9.05
C VAL A 456 -32.53 12.27 -9.65
N PRO A 457 -31.34 11.97 -10.25
CA PRO A 457 -31.16 10.67 -10.88
C PRO A 457 -31.10 9.54 -9.85
N PRO A 458 -32.06 8.61 -9.84
CA PRO A 458 -31.98 7.43 -9.01
C PRO A 458 -30.95 6.46 -9.58
N VAL A 459 -29.79 6.37 -8.97
CA VAL A 459 -28.75 5.41 -9.33
C VAL A 459 -28.99 4.11 -8.57
N ALA A 460 -28.86 2.98 -9.26
CA ALA A 460 -28.98 1.67 -8.62
C ALA A 460 -27.81 1.44 -7.67
N SER A 461 -28.10 1.22 -6.42
CA SER A 461 -27.11 0.72 -5.45
C SER A 461 -27.00 -0.79 -5.63
N ASN A 462 -25.77 -1.31 -5.62
CA ASN A 462 -25.51 -2.73 -5.76
C ASN A 462 -24.71 -3.22 -4.56
N VAL A 463 -25.14 -4.31 -3.96
CA VAL A 463 -24.34 -5.07 -2.99
C VAL A 463 -23.46 -6.03 -3.79
N SER A 464 -22.14 -5.91 -3.64
CA SER A 464 -21.16 -6.76 -4.36
C SER A 464 -20.36 -7.57 -3.35
N THR A 465 -20.43 -8.90 -3.49
CA THR A 465 -19.75 -9.82 -2.56
C THR A 465 -19.34 -11.12 -3.26
N GLY A 466 -18.46 -11.89 -2.61
CA GLY A 466 -18.06 -13.20 -3.08
C GLY A 466 -19.18 -14.23 -3.00
N LEU A 467 -19.13 -15.24 -3.85
CA LEU A 467 -20.08 -16.34 -3.87
C LEU A 467 -19.38 -17.69 -4.03
N VAL A 468 -20.11 -18.73 -3.63
CA VAL A 468 -19.82 -20.13 -3.96
C VAL A 468 -21.03 -20.70 -4.64
N LEU A 469 -20.82 -21.46 -5.73
CA LEU A 469 -21.90 -22.12 -6.45
C LEU A 469 -22.27 -23.44 -5.79
N GLU A 470 -23.55 -23.66 -5.63
CA GLU A 470 -24.17 -24.92 -5.23
C GLU A 470 -25.14 -25.38 -6.34
N ALA A 471 -25.42 -26.66 -6.38
CA ALA A 471 -26.44 -27.19 -7.28
C ALA A 471 -27.84 -26.67 -6.93
N GLY A 472 -28.68 -26.44 -7.92
CA GLY A 472 -30.03 -25.92 -7.71
C GLY A 472 -30.90 -26.85 -6.88
N LYS A 473 -30.83 -28.16 -7.16
CA LYS A 473 -31.46 -29.21 -6.37
C LYS A 473 -30.48 -30.34 -6.14
N THR A 474 -30.37 -30.73 -4.90
CA THR A 474 -29.54 -31.87 -4.47
C THR A 474 -30.45 -32.88 -3.80
N ALA A 475 -30.37 -34.12 -4.22
CA ALA A 475 -31.08 -35.23 -3.60
C ALA A 475 -30.08 -36.26 -3.08
N HIS A 476 -30.13 -36.48 -1.75
CA HIS A 476 -29.37 -37.53 -1.12
C HIS A 476 -30.12 -38.85 -1.23
N VAL A 477 -29.50 -39.85 -1.81
CA VAL A 477 -30.08 -41.16 -2.00
C VAL A 477 -29.68 -42.04 -0.80
N HIS A 478 -30.64 -42.21 0.11
CA HIS A 478 -30.43 -43.04 1.30
C HIS A 478 -30.94 -44.45 1.07
N VAL A 479 -30.33 -45.38 1.75
CA VAL A 479 -30.76 -46.80 1.78
C VAL A 479 -31.97 -46.90 2.70
N GLU A 480 -33.11 -47.36 2.16
CA GLU A 480 -34.35 -47.55 2.97
C GLU A 480 -34.30 -48.80 3.82
N VAL A 481 -33.63 -49.85 3.30
CA VAL A 481 -33.58 -51.17 3.91
C VAL A 481 -32.14 -51.69 3.92
N ALA A 482 -31.62 -52.10 5.09
CA ALA A 482 -30.24 -52.59 5.20
C ALA A 482 -29.93 -53.76 4.28
N GLY A 483 -28.77 -53.74 3.67
CA GLY A 483 -28.33 -54.83 2.80
C GLY A 483 -26.92 -54.67 2.21
N GLN A 484 -26.41 -55.72 1.63
CA GLN A 484 -25.11 -55.70 0.93
C GLN A 484 -25.34 -55.17 -0.50
N VAL A 485 -24.52 -54.19 -0.92
CA VAL A 485 -24.54 -53.64 -2.26
C VAL A 485 -24.08 -54.74 -3.24
N ALA A 486 -24.99 -55.35 -3.98
CA ALA A 486 -24.68 -56.38 -4.96
C ALA A 486 -24.04 -55.81 -6.21
N ASN A 487 -24.71 -54.78 -6.80
CA ASN A 487 -24.24 -54.11 -8.00
C ASN A 487 -24.52 -52.62 -7.94
N VAL A 488 -23.59 -51.80 -8.45
CA VAL A 488 -23.78 -50.40 -8.74
C VAL A 488 -23.83 -50.19 -10.23
N TYR A 489 -24.88 -49.55 -10.73
CA TYR A 489 -25.14 -49.40 -12.17
C TYR A 489 -24.78 -48.00 -12.72
N VAL A 490 -24.28 -47.14 -11.89
CA VAL A 490 -23.94 -45.77 -12.25
C VAL A 490 -22.54 -45.39 -11.78
N HIS A 491 -21.90 -44.47 -12.50
CA HIS A 491 -20.57 -43.96 -12.18
C HIS A 491 -20.65 -42.47 -11.82
N GLN A 492 -19.61 -41.95 -11.14
CA GLN A 492 -19.49 -40.53 -10.87
C GLN A 492 -19.58 -39.71 -12.19
N GLY A 493 -20.38 -38.66 -12.20
CA GLY A 493 -20.58 -37.80 -13.37
C GLY A 493 -21.60 -38.31 -14.40
N GLN A 494 -22.16 -39.49 -14.19
CA GLN A 494 -23.20 -40.04 -15.08
C GLN A 494 -24.53 -39.33 -14.86
N THR A 495 -25.24 -39.04 -15.98
CA THR A 495 -26.60 -38.49 -15.94
C THR A 495 -27.61 -39.62 -15.70
N VAL A 496 -28.51 -39.41 -14.75
CA VAL A 496 -29.60 -40.37 -14.40
C VAL A 496 -30.94 -39.68 -14.48
N GLN A 497 -31.98 -40.48 -14.77
CA GLN A 497 -33.39 -40.03 -14.78
C GLN A 497 -34.07 -40.42 -13.47
N ALA A 498 -35.08 -39.65 -13.05
CA ALA A 498 -35.91 -40.00 -11.92
C ALA A 498 -36.49 -41.41 -12.07
N GLY A 499 -36.39 -42.25 -11.04
CA GLY A 499 -36.81 -43.64 -11.06
C GLY A 499 -35.79 -44.64 -11.64
N GLN A 500 -34.70 -44.17 -12.24
CA GLN A 500 -33.64 -45.07 -12.77
C GLN A 500 -32.93 -45.77 -11.59
N VAL A 501 -32.68 -47.08 -11.73
CA VAL A 501 -31.96 -47.87 -10.74
C VAL A 501 -30.49 -47.45 -10.69
N ILE A 502 -30.05 -47.04 -9.51
CA ILE A 502 -28.67 -46.64 -9.21
C ILE A 502 -27.84 -47.84 -8.73
N ALA A 503 -28.44 -48.59 -7.79
CA ALA A 503 -27.81 -49.78 -7.25
C ALA A 503 -28.83 -50.84 -6.83
N ALA A 504 -28.39 -52.08 -6.74
CA ALA A 504 -29.17 -53.18 -6.18
C ALA A 504 -28.50 -53.66 -4.91
N LEU A 505 -29.28 -53.73 -3.85
CA LEU A 505 -28.90 -54.35 -2.59
C LEU A 505 -29.35 -55.83 -2.58
N ARG A 506 -28.67 -56.65 -1.80
CA ARG A 506 -29.04 -58.02 -1.54
C ARG A 506 -29.19 -58.19 -0.02
N ASN A 507 -30.38 -58.67 0.40
CA ASN A 507 -30.62 -59.07 1.74
C ASN A 507 -31.41 -60.39 1.76
N PRO A 508 -30.68 -61.54 1.95
CA PRO A 508 -31.28 -62.84 1.90
C PRO A 508 -32.45 -63.07 2.87
N GLU A 509 -32.43 -62.40 4.03
CA GLU A 509 -33.46 -62.53 5.06
C GLU A 509 -34.80 -61.94 4.57
N ILE A 510 -34.75 -60.72 4.00
CA ILE A 510 -35.92 -60.03 3.48
C ILE A 510 -36.48 -60.73 2.26
N GLU A 511 -35.64 -61.23 1.39
CA GLU A 511 -36.03 -61.99 0.20
C GLU A 511 -36.67 -63.33 0.61
N ALA A 512 -36.12 -64.02 1.62
CA ALA A 512 -36.69 -65.24 2.18
C ALA A 512 -38.05 -65.01 2.85
N GLU A 513 -38.17 -63.94 3.66
CA GLU A 513 -39.43 -63.52 4.35
C GLU A 513 -40.55 -63.33 3.30
N ALA A 514 -40.28 -62.50 2.26
CA ALA A 514 -41.24 -62.27 1.22
C ALA A 514 -41.64 -63.54 0.46
N ASN A 515 -40.68 -64.42 0.20
CA ASN A 515 -40.96 -65.72 -0.48
C ASN A 515 -41.80 -66.65 0.42
N VAL A 516 -41.57 -66.69 1.70
CA VAL A 516 -42.40 -67.48 2.67
C VAL A 516 -43.82 -66.93 2.73
N LEU A 517 -43.98 -65.64 2.87
CA LEU A 517 -45.29 -64.96 2.89
C LEU A 517 -46.06 -65.16 1.55
N ARG A 518 -45.35 -65.13 0.43
CA ARG A 518 -45.94 -65.43 -0.90
C ARG A 518 -46.48 -66.84 -0.95
N GLN A 519 -45.74 -67.84 -0.43
CA GLN A 519 -46.19 -69.23 -0.41
C GLN A 519 -47.39 -69.39 0.53
N GLN A 520 -47.34 -68.77 1.72
CA GLN A 520 -48.47 -68.84 2.68
C GLN A 520 -49.73 -68.19 2.14
N LEU A 521 -49.60 -67.05 1.42
CA LEU A 521 -50.70 -66.40 0.73
C LEU A 521 -51.30 -67.27 -0.37
N ALA A 522 -50.44 -67.97 -1.13
CA ALA A 522 -50.87 -68.89 -2.17
C ALA A 522 -51.67 -70.07 -1.56
N LEU A 523 -51.18 -70.64 -0.44
CA LEU A 523 -51.88 -71.69 0.29
C LEU A 523 -53.21 -71.19 0.84
N ALA A 524 -53.25 -70.07 1.55
CA ALA A 524 -54.51 -69.50 2.07
C ALA A 524 -55.52 -69.18 0.94
N SER A 525 -55.05 -68.80 -0.24
CA SER A 525 -55.87 -68.53 -1.40
C SER A 525 -56.46 -69.84 -1.98
N SER A 526 -55.72 -70.93 -1.88
CA SER A 526 -56.16 -72.25 -2.28
C SER A 526 -57.20 -72.84 -1.30
N ASP A 527 -56.93 -72.65 0.00
CA ASP A 527 -57.86 -73.09 1.05
C ASP A 527 -59.21 -72.35 0.99
N LEU A 528 -59.19 -71.05 0.65
CA LEU A 528 -60.38 -70.30 0.42
C LEU A 528 -61.19 -70.85 -0.74
N ARG A 529 -60.56 -71.21 -1.84
CA ARG A 529 -61.24 -71.83 -3.01
C ARG A 529 -61.83 -73.18 -2.62
N ASN A 530 -61.08 -74.02 -1.97
CA ASN A 530 -61.54 -75.34 -1.54
C ASN A 530 -62.65 -75.24 -0.46
N GLY A 531 -62.64 -74.23 0.39
CA GLY A 531 -63.74 -73.98 1.38
C GLY A 531 -65.05 -73.51 0.72
N GLN A 532 -64.93 -72.68 -0.30
CA GLN A 532 -66.08 -72.25 -1.11
C GLN A 532 -66.73 -73.40 -1.88
N ASP A 533 -65.96 -74.29 -2.48
CA ASP A 533 -66.43 -75.46 -3.22
C ASP A 533 -67.18 -76.45 -2.31
N ARG A 534 -66.86 -76.49 -1.01
CA ARG A 534 -67.51 -77.44 -0.05
C ARG A 534 -68.66 -76.82 0.78
N SER A 535 -69.03 -75.58 0.51
CA SER A 535 -70.09 -74.82 1.19
C SER A 535 -69.90 -74.70 2.73
N ASP A 536 -68.67 -74.74 3.23
CA ASP A 536 -68.33 -74.61 4.62
C ASP A 536 -68.07 -73.11 4.91
N PHE A 537 -69.12 -72.38 5.30
CA PHE A 537 -69.10 -70.91 5.47
C PHE A 537 -68.22 -70.43 6.62
N ASP A 538 -68.09 -71.22 7.69
CA ASP A 538 -67.26 -70.82 8.83
C ASP A 538 -65.77 -70.93 8.49
N LYS A 539 -65.36 -71.94 7.75
CA LYS A 539 -63.98 -72.13 7.29
C LYS A 539 -63.66 -71.10 6.21
N ALA A 540 -64.63 -70.79 5.32
CA ALA A 540 -64.45 -69.76 4.30
C ALA A 540 -64.28 -68.38 4.93
N ALA A 541 -64.98 -68.02 5.98
CA ALA A 541 -64.89 -66.74 6.68
C ALA A 541 -63.53 -66.61 7.43
N GLY A 542 -63.02 -67.72 7.98
CA GLY A 542 -61.66 -67.78 8.57
C GLY A 542 -60.58 -67.59 7.51
N ALA A 543 -60.66 -68.33 6.41
CA ALA A 543 -59.70 -68.26 5.29
C ALA A 543 -59.69 -66.87 4.64
N VAL A 544 -60.80 -66.15 4.58
CA VAL A 544 -60.84 -64.74 4.07
C VAL A 544 -60.04 -63.82 5.00
N ARG A 545 -60.19 -63.96 6.30
CA ARG A 545 -59.44 -63.14 7.28
C ARG A 545 -57.93 -63.41 7.22
N ASP A 546 -57.55 -64.69 7.20
CA ASP A 546 -56.15 -65.10 7.13
C ASP A 546 -55.52 -64.67 5.80
N ARG A 547 -56.19 -64.82 4.68
CA ARG A 547 -55.71 -64.32 3.38
C ARG A 547 -55.49 -62.81 3.41
N LYS A 548 -56.46 -62.04 3.99
CA LYS A 548 -56.31 -60.57 4.07
C LYS A 548 -55.13 -60.18 4.92
N ARG A 549 -54.91 -60.80 6.07
CA ARG A 549 -53.76 -60.54 6.92
C ARG A 549 -52.45 -60.91 6.20
N LEU A 550 -52.38 -62.08 5.63
CA LEU A 550 -51.16 -62.51 4.90
C LEU A 550 -50.95 -61.66 3.66
N GLN A 551 -51.95 -61.12 3.02
CA GLN A 551 -51.84 -60.19 1.91
C GLN A 551 -51.23 -58.89 2.38
N GLU A 552 -51.71 -58.31 3.48
CA GLU A 552 -51.16 -57.08 4.08
C GLU A 552 -49.67 -57.28 4.49
N GLU A 553 -49.35 -58.40 5.15
CA GLU A 553 -47.99 -58.75 5.52
C GLU A 553 -47.07 -58.95 4.28
N PHE A 554 -47.59 -59.63 3.25
CA PHE A 554 -46.85 -59.81 1.97
C PHE A 554 -46.64 -58.50 1.23
N GLU A 555 -47.59 -57.61 1.16
CA GLU A 555 -47.46 -56.26 0.55
C GLU A 555 -46.33 -55.47 1.21
N VAL A 556 -46.23 -55.52 2.56
CA VAL A 556 -45.16 -54.87 3.34
C VAL A 556 -43.80 -55.53 3.02
N ALA A 557 -43.74 -56.88 3.00
CA ALA A 557 -42.50 -57.55 2.67
C ALA A 557 -42.03 -57.35 1.23
N GLU A 558 -42.99 -57.31 0.29
CA GLU A 558 -42.71 -57.02 -1.13
C GLU A 558 -42.23 -55.57 -1.35
N ALA A 559 -42.80 -54.60 -0.59
CA ALA A 559 -42.31 -53.23 -0.59
C ALA A 559 -40.87 -53.15 -0.09
N ARG A 560 -40.50 -53.93 0.95
CA ARG A 560 -39.08 -54.03 1.45
C ARG A 560 -38.16 -54.63 0.40
N VAL A 561 -38.57 -55.66 -0.34
CA VAL A 561 -37.79 -56.26 -1.43
C VAL A 561 -37.63 -55.26 -2.57
N THR A 562 -38.67 -54.50 -2.88
CA THR A 562 -38.61 -53.47 -3.91
C THR A 562 -37.65 -52.31 -3.49
N ALA A 563 -37.62 -51.98 -2.23
CA ALA A 563 -36.69 -50.97 -1.65
C ALA A 563 -35.21 -51.40 -1.68
N LEU A 564 -34.91 -52.71 -1.93
CA LEU A 564 -33.56 -53.14 -2.23
C LEU A 564 -33.03 -52.65 -3.57
N GLN A 565 -33.92 -52.16 -4.46
CA GLN A 565 -33.53 -51.46 -5.67
C GLN A 565 -33.51 -49.96 -5.42
N ILE A 566 -32.32 -49.44 -5.21
CA ILE A 566 -32.15 -47.99 -4.94
C ILE A 566 -32.26 -47.24 -6.26
N ARG A 567 -33.19 -46.25 -6.30
CA ARG A 567 -33.52 -45.47 -7.48
C ARG A 567 -33.21 -43.99 -7.29
N ALA A 568 -32.90 -43.31 -8.43
CA ALA A 568 -32.71 -41.86 -8.43
C ALA A 568 -34.03 -41.13 -8.09
N PRO A 569 -34.06 -40.24 -7.09
CA PRO A 569 -35.29 -39.52 -6.75
C PRO A 569 -35.57 -38.34 -7.71
N ILE A 570 -34.56 -37.84 -8.39
CA ILE A 570 -34.64 -36.72 -9.35
C ILE A 570 -33.80 -36.97 -10.60
N ASP A 571 -34.12 -36.26 -11.67
CA ASP A 571 -33.22 -36.16 -12.84
C ASP A 571 -31.96 -35.37 -12.45
N GLY A 572 -30.78 -35.87 -12.79
CA GLY A 572 -29.56 -35.16 -12.43
C GLY A 572 -28.30 -35.93 -12.79
N VAL A 573 -27.21 -35.51 -12.19
CA VAL A 573 -25.87 -36.13 -12.35
C VAL A 573 -25.43 -36.67 -11.00
N VAL A 574 -24.88 -37.88 -10.99
CA VAL A 574 -24.31 -38.50 -9.80
C VAL A 574 -23.05 -37.71 -9.37
N SER A 575 -23.09 -37.10 -8.18
CA SER A 575 -22.00 -36.26 -7.66
C SER A 575 -21.04 -37.03 -6.73
N THR A 576 -21.49 -38.13 -6.16
CA THR A 576 -20.70 -38.92 -5.21
C THR A 576 -19.44 -39.47 -5.83
N THR A 577 -18.31 -39.21 -5.17
CA THR A 577 -17.02 -39.78 -5.56
C THR A 577 -17.00 -41.26 -5.20
N ASP A 578 -16.43 -42.09 -6.08
CA ASP A 578 -16.18 -43.51 -5.85
C ASP A 578 -17.45 -44.35 -5.50
N VAL A 579 -18.61 -43.95 -6.05
CA VAL A 579 -19.87 -44.72 -5.86
C VAL A 579 -19.72 -46.16 -6.29
N ASP A 580 -18.92 -46.44 -7.30
CA ASP A 580 -18.62 -47.77 -7.87
C ASP A 580 -17.89 -48.68 -6.86
N GLN A 581 -17.08 -48.10 -5.98
CA GLN A 581 -16.29 -48.82 -4.96
C GLN A 581 -17.17 -49.28 -3.78
N LYS A 582 -18.39 -48.78 -3.67
CA LYS A 582 -19.35 -49.26 -2.65
C LYS A 582 -19.90 -50.65 -2.95
N ALA A 583 -19.67 -51.21 -4.16
CA ALA A 583 -20.05 -52.55 -4.46
C ALA A 583 -19.38 -53.57 -3.48
N GLY A 584 -20.17 -54.47 -2.90
CA GLY A 584 -19.73 -55.42 -1.89
C GLY A 584 -19.75 -54.94 -0.45
N THR A 585 -19.94 -53.64 -0.20
CA THR A 585 -20.09 -53.09 1.16
C THR A 585 -21.50 -53.35 1.71
N PHE A 586 -21.64 -53.46 3.04
CA PHE A 586 -22.93 -53.53 3.71
C PHE A 586 -23.31 -52.13 4.14
N LEU A 587 -24.57 -51.70 3.85
CA LEU A 587 -25.11 -50.41 4.20
C LEU A 587 -26.32 -50.58 5.12
N ASP A 588 -26.36 -49.78 6.16
CA ASP A 588 -27.51 -49.75 7.11
C ASP A 588 -28.64 -48.86 6.56
N ALA A 589 -29.85 -49.09 7.09
CA ALA A 589 -31.00 -48.26 6.76
C ALA A 589 -30.76 -46.81 7.19
N GLY A 590 -30.99 -45.84 6.30
CA GLY A 590 -30.70 -44.42 6.50
C GLY A 590 -29.33 -43.99 6.07
N GLU A 591 -28.42 -44.90 5.71
CA GLU A 591 -27.08 -44.58 5.20
C GLU A 591 -27.13 -44.01 3.77
N GLU A 592 -26.28 -43.04 3.47
CA GLU A 592 -26.23 -42.40 2.14
C GLU A 592 -25.40 -43.22 1.17
N LEU A 593 -26.04 -43.67 0.07
CA LEU A 593 -25.36 -44.38 -1.01
C LEU A 593 -24.76 -43.39 -2.03
N ALA A 594 -25.55 -42.42 -2.48
CA ALA A 594 -25.18 -41.52 -3.54
C ALA A 594 -25.89 -40.17 -3.41
N GLN A 595 -25.34 -39.17 -4.06
CA GLN A 595 -25.93 -37.85 -4.20
C GLN A 595 -26.22 -37.58 -5.70
N VAL A 596 -27.42 -37.17 -6.01
CA VAL A 596 -27.84 -36.78 -7.38
C VAL A 596 -28.11 -35.28 -7.38
N VAL A 597 -27.46 -34.55 -8.27
CA VAL A 597 -27.54 -33.08 -8.38
C VAL A 597 -28.14 -32.65 -9.69
N ASP A 598 -29.13 -31.78 -9.66
CA ASP A 598 -29.66 -31.15 -10.86
C ASP A 598 -28.83 -29.92 -11.20
N ARG A 599 -28.10 -29.95 -12.31
CA ARG A 599 -27.22 -28.87 -12.78
C ARG A 599 -27.90 -27.90 -13.76
N ARG A 600 -29.16 -28.09 -14.12
CA ARG A 600 -29.89 -27.18 -15.02
C ARG A 600 -30.13 -25.83 -14.37
N THR A 601 -30.32 -25.81 -13.08
CA THR A 601 -30.35 -24.61 -12.26
C THR A 601 -29.20 -24.64 -11.27
N MET A 602 -28.62 -23.51 -10.99
CA MET A 602 -27.56 -23.32 -9.97
C MET A 602 -28.00 -22.32 -8.92
N LYS A 603 -27.55 -22.52 -7.71
CA LYS A 603 -27.69 -21.56 -6.62
C LYS A 603 -26.32 -20.93 -6.33
N ALA A 604 -26.26 -19.63 -6.32
CA ALA A 604 -25.10 -18.90 -5.83
C ALA A 604 -25.36 -18.56 -4.37
N ARG A 605 -24.61 -19.18 -3.46
CA ARG A 605 -24.61 -18.82 -2.03
C ARG A 605 -23.70 -17.63 -1.84
N ILE A 606 -24.27 -16.54 -1.37
CA ILE A 606 -23.64 -15.22 -1.25
C ILE A 606 -23.64 -14.87 0.23
N LEU A 607 -22.48 -14.42 0.73
CA LEU A 607 -22.36 -13.97 2.12
C LEU A 607 -22.50 -12.44 2.17
N VAL A 608 -23.65 -11.98 2.65
CA VAL A 608 -24.01 -10.57 2.76
C VAL A 608 -23.77 -10.11 4.20
N ARG A 609 -23.18 -8.94 4.37
CA ARG A 609 -22.92 -8.35 5.69
C ARG A 609 -24.21 -7.91 6.35
N ASP A 610 -24.28 -7.96 7.68
CA ASP A 610 -25.45 -7.61 8.47
C ASP A 610 -26.03 -6.24 8.11
N TRP A 611 -25.22 -5.22 7.95
CA TRP A 611 -25.67 -3.85 7.60
C TRP A 611 -26.09 -3.66 6.13
N GLU A 612 -25.80 -4.62 5.25
CA GLU A 612 -26.22 -4.63 3.84
C GLU A 612 -27.49 -5.46 3.65
N LEU A 613 -27.81 -6.31 4.64
CA LEU A 613 -28.93 -7.23 4.57
C LEU A 613 -30.29 -6.50 4.50
N GLU A 614 -30.40 -5.36 5.19
CA GLU A 614 -31.61 -4.50 5.16
C GLU A 614 -32.02 -4.10 3.74
N ASP A 615 -31.04 -4.02 2.84
CA ASP A 615 -31.24 -3.58 1.47
C ASP A 615 -31.55 -4.75 0.49
N VAL A 616 -31.38 -6.00 0.94
CA VAL A 616 -31.60 -7.20 0.11
C VAL A 616 -32.97 -7.77 0.39
N HIS A 617 -33.76 -7.99 -0.65
CA HIS A 617 -35.12 -8.55 -0.53
C HIS A 617 -35.26 -9.78 -1.45
N PRO A 618 -36.07 -10.77 -1.04
CA PRO A 618 -36.43 -11.88 -1.93
C PRO A 618 -36.97 -11.36 -3.25
N GLY A 619 -36.60 -11.99 -4.37
CA GLY A 619 -36.95 -11.56 -5.73
C GLY A 619 -36.07 -10.45 -6.30
N ALA A 620 -35.12 -9.88 -5.55
CA ALA A 620 -34.18 -8.89 -6.08
C ALA A 620 -33.34 -9.47 -7.21
N ALA A 621 -33.14 -8.67 -8.28
CA ALA A 621 -32.33 -9.10 -9.42
C ALA A 621 -30.84 -9.15 -9.02
N ALA A 622 -30.20 -10.25 -9.36
CA ALA A 622 -28.78 -10.47 -9.11
C ALA A 622 -28.05 -10.82 -10.41
N LYS A 623 -26.81 -10.34 -10.50
CA LYS A 623 -25.88 -10.68 -11.58
C LYS A 623 -24.71 -11.44 -11.00
N VAL A 624 -24.45 -12.63 -11.51
CA VAL A 624 -23.42 -13.55 -11.07
C VAL A 624 -22.32 -13.62 -12.12
N LYS A 625 -21.07 -13.48 -11.70
CA LYS A 625 -19.89 -13.76 -12.50
C LYS A 625 -19.03 -14.79 -11.79
N VAL A 626 -18.62 -15.82 -12.51
CA VAL A 626 -17.83 -16.94 -11.98
C VAL A 626 -16.39 -16.81 -12.46
N VAL A 627 -15.43 -17.08 -11.61
CA VAL A 627 -13.99 -16.91 -11.90
C VAL A 627 -13.54 -17.66 -13.16
N PRO A 628 -13.93 -18.92 -13.40
CA PRO A 628 -13.55 -19.62 -14.64
C PRO A 628 -14.14 -19.02 -15.94
N PHE A 629 -15.20 -18.21 -15.83
CA PHE A 629 -15.88 -17.59 -16.97
C PHE A 629 -16.03 -16.07 -16.80
N PRO A 630 -14.93 -15.29 -16.77
CA PRO A 630 -14.94 -13.88 -16.38
C PRO A 630 -15.72 -12.96 -17.32
N TYR A 631 -15.90 -13.37 -18.57
CA TYR A 631 -16.64 -12.60 -19.59
C TYR A 631 -18.13 -12.94 -19.65
N ARG A 632 -18.59 -14.01 -18.97
CA ARG A 632 -20.00 -14.39 -18.93
C ARG A 632 -20.64 -13.83 -17.65
N THR A 633 -21.85 -13.32 -17.80
CA THR A 633 -22.68 -12.84 -16.69
C THR A 633 -24.00 -13.61 -16.69
N TYR A 634 -24.27 -14.26 -15.57
CA TYR A 634 -25.52 -14.98 -15.37
C TYR A 634 -26.47 -14.08 -14.59
N SER A 635 -27.74 -14.05 -15.02
CA SER A 635 -28.80 -13.27 -14.37
C SER A 635 -29.67 -14.18 -13.54
N GLY A 636 -29.88 -13.87 -12.29
CA GLY A 636 -30.70 -14.62 -11.36
C GLY A 636 -31.53 -13.72 -10.46
N LYS A 637 -32.26 -14.32 -9.56
CA LYS A 637 -33.05 -13.63 -8.54
C LYS A 637 -32.68 -14.19 -7.16
N VAL A 638 -32.77 -13.35 -6.14
CA VAL A 638 -32.66 -13.77 -4.76
C VAL A 638 -33.85 -14.69 -4.45
N ASP A 639 -33.57 -15.94 -4.11
CA ASP A 639 -34.53 -16.97 -3.78
C ASP A 639 -34.83 -16.93 -2.27
N GLN A 640 -33.78 -17.08 -1.45
CA GLN A 640 -33.92 -17.19 0.01
C GLN A 640 -32.84 -16.38 0.74
N ILE A 641 -33.25 -15.80 1.86
CA ILE A 641 -32.35 -15.15 2.83
C ILE A 641 -32.42 -15.98 4.12
N PHE A 642 -31.28 -16.49 4.56
CA PHE A 642 -31.21 -17.31 5.77
C PHE A 642 -31.29 -16.42 7.01
N PRO A 643 -32.16 -16.76 8.01
CA PRO A 643 -32.36 -15.91 9.20
C PRO A 643 -31.21 -15.98 10.19
N ALA A 644 -30.38 -17.03 10.12
CA ALA A 644 -29.25 -17.21 11.02
C ALA A 644 -27.95 -16.73 10.35
N ALA A 645 -27.03 -16.18 11.16
CA ALA A 645 -25.71 -15.83 10.68
C ALA A 645 -24.98 -17.08 10.16
N ALA A 646 -24.35 -16.97 9.00
CA ALA A 646 -23.61 -18.06 8.41
C ALA A 646 -22.40 -18.42 9.27
N PRO A 647 -22.17 -19.71 9.58
CA PRO A 647 -20.97 -20.15 10.29
C PRO A 647 -19.71 -19.96 9.41
N GLU A 648 -19.89 -19.99 8.11
CA GLU A 648 -18.83 -19.81 7.13
C GLU A 648 -18.53 -18.33 6.93
N ARG A 649 -17.23 -17.99 6.93
CA ARG A 649 -16.74 -16.63 6.65
C ARG A 649 -15.85 -16.66 5.42
N PRO A 650 -15.82 -15.58 4.61
CA PRO A 650 -14.85 -15.51 3.53
C PRO A 650 -13.43 -15.66 4.09
N VAL A 651 -12.69 -16.65 3.57
CA VAL A 651 -11.33 -17.02 4.06
C VAL A 651 -10.38 -15.82 4.12
N THR A 652 -10.52 -14.90 3.18
CA THR A 652 -9.71 -13.68 3.08
C THR A 652 -9.96 -12.68 4.22
N GLU A 653 -11.18 -12.56 4.73
CA GLU A 653 -11.49 -11.58 5.79
C GLU A 653 -11.21 -12.11 7.21
N THR A 654 -11.29 -13.42 7.42
CA THR A 654 -11.16 -13.99 8.78
C THR A 654 -9.75 -13.80 9.35
N GLN A 655 -8.72 -13.92 8.51
CA GLN A 655 -7.33 -13.76 8.94
C GLN A 655 -6.95 -12.28 9.13
N ASP A 656 -7.42 -11.39 8.26
CA ASP A 656 -7.06 -9.97 8.31
C ASP A 656 -7.81 -9.21 9.42
N LEU A 657 -9.08 -9.52 9.66
CA LEU A 657 -9.90 -8.87 10.70
C LEU A 657 -9.51 -9.30 12.11
N GLN A 658 -9.17 -10.57 12.33
CA GLN A 658 -8.64 -11.04 13.62
C GLN A 658 -7.28 -10.41 13.94
N ARG A 659 -6.42 -10.20 12.93
CA ARG A 659 -5.12 -9.53 13.08
C ARG A 659 -5.26 -8.04 13.42
N LEU A 660 -6.34 -7.41 12.97
CA LEU A 660 -6.58 -5.97 13.16
C LEU A 660 -7.40 -5.65 14.41
N GLY A 661 -7.82 -6.66 15.21
CA GLY A 661 -8.63 -6.47 16.42
C GLY A 661 -10.01 -5.87 16.13
N GLN A 662 -10.50 -5.95 14.89
CA GLN A 662 -11.82 -5.42 14.53
C GLN A 662 -12.93 -6.37 14.96
N LYS A 663 -14.10 -5.82 15.33
CA LYS A 663 -15.31 -6.58 15.61
C LYS A 663 -15.64 -7.47 14.41
N LEU A 664 -15.79 -8.76 14.67
CA LEU A 664 -16.16 -9.74 13.65
C LEU A 664 -17.54 -9.39 13.10
N THR A 665 -17.59 -9.06 11.83
CA THR A 665 -18.84 -8.81 11.11
C THR A 665 -19.63 -10.12 10.96
N ASN A 666 -20.92 -10.11 11.24
CA ASN A 666 -21.78 -11.24 10.96
C ASN A 666 -22.16 -11.24 9.47
N TYR A 667 -22.12 -12.40 8.87
CA TYR A 667 -22.56 -12.63 7.49
C TYR A 667 -23.83 -13.44 7.49
N PHE A 668 -24.72 -13.12 6.59
CA PHE A 668 -25.95 -13.87 6.32
C PHE A 668 -25.87 -14.49 4.94
N ALA A 669 -26.23 -15.76 4.86
CA ALA A 669 -26.28 -16.43 3.56
C ALA A 669 -27.52 -16.00 2.79
N VAL A 670 -27.32 -15.70 1.53
CA VAL A 670 -28.37 -15.34 0.56
C VAL A 670 -28.19 -16.23 -0.66
N ASP A 671 -29.19 -17.00 -1.01
CA ASP A 671 -29.18 -17.85 -2.17
C ASP A 671 -29.80 -17.13 -3.38
N VAL A 672 -29.09 -17.14 -4.49
CA VAL A 672 -29.53 -16.58 -5.77
C VAL A 672 -29.65 -17.72 -6.76
N GLU A 673 -30.87 -17.97 -7.25
CA GLU A 673 -31.11 -19.00 -8.25
C GLU A 673 -30.98 -18.44 -9.67
N PHE A 674 -30.32 -19.20 -10.56
CA PHE A 674 -30.15 -18.86 -11.97
C PHE A 674 -29.94 -20.10 -12.83
N ALA A 675 -30.24 -19.96 -14.13
CA ALA A 675 -30.17 -21.06 -15.08
C ALA A 675 -28.72 -21.33 -15.54
N ASN A 676 -28.42 -22.62 -15.75
CA ASN A 676 -27.15 -23.12 -16.31
C ASN A 676 -27.44 -23.93 -17.60
N PRO A 677 -27.83 -23.25 -18.69
CA PRO A 677 -28.30 -23.94 -19.91
C PRO A 677 -27.21 -24.79 -20.57
N ASP A 678 -25.96 -24.39 -20.47
CA ASP A 678 -24.83 -25.07 -21.10
C ASP A 678 -24.23 -26.19 -20.22
N GLY A 679 -24.70 -26.36 -18.98
CA GLY A 679 -24.14 -27.34 -18.03
C GLY A 679 -22.66 -27.10 -17.67
N SER A 680 -22.11 -25.93 -18.04
CA SER A 680 -20.69 -25.63 -17.86
C SER A 680 -20.33 -25.27 -16.42
N LEU A 681 -21.27 -24.83 -15.61
CA LEU A 681 -21.07 -24.50 -14.20
C LEU A 681 -21.11 -25.75 -13.34
N ARG A 682 -20.22 -25.78 -12.35
CA ARG A 682 -20.10 -26.88 -11.40
C ARG A 682 -20.19 -26.35 -9.98
N GLU A 683 -20.61 -27.22 -9.08
CA GLU A 683 -20.61 -26.98 -7.64
C GLU A 683 -19.18 -26.69 -7.15
N GLY A 684 -19.05 -25.82 -6.13
CA GLY A 684 -17.78 -25.38 -5.60
C GLY A 684 -17.06 -24.27 -6.38
N MET A 685 -17.54 -23.89 -7.58
CA MET A 685 -16.96 -22.74 -8.29
C MET A 685 -17.22 -21.46 -7.52
N THR A 686 -16.21 -20.59 -7.47
CA THR A 686 -16.27 -19.28 -6.80
C THR A 686 -16.45 -18.15 -7.81
N GLY A 687 -16.91 -17.01 -7.32
CA GLY A 687 -17.13 -15.84 -8.15
C GLY A 687 -17.54 -14.60 -7.36
N THR A 688 -18.12 -13.65 -8.07
CA THR A 688 -18.69 -12.44 -7.50
C THR A 688 -20.14 -12.26 -7.93
N ALA A 689 -20.97 -11.85 -6.99
CA ALA A 689 -22.36 -11.48 -7.27
C ALA A 689 -22.59 -10.00 -7.02
N LYS A 690 -23.47 -9.42 -7.83
CA LYS A 690 -24.01 -8.07 -7.64
C LYS A 690 -25.52 -8.15 -7.53
N ILE A 691 -26.03 -7.89 -6.33
CA ILE A 691 -27.47 -7.82 -6.08
C ILE A 691 -27.91 -6.37 -6.29
N SER A 692 -28.88 -6.16 -7.15
CA SER A 692 -29.46 -4.84 -7.40
C SER A 692 -30.40 -4.48 -6.26
N VAL A 693 -30.09 -3.39 -5.58
CA VAL A 693 -30.88 -2.87 -4.47
C VAL A 693 -31.71 -1.67 -4.95
N LYS A 694 -32.43 -1.06 -4.03
CA LYS A 694 -33.32 0.07 -4.26
C LYS A 694 -32.57 1.23 -4.96
N ARG A 695 -33.19 1.79 -5.98
CA ARG A 695 -32.67 3.00 -6.64
C ARG A 695 -32.85 4.20 -5.71
N SER A 696 -31.77 4.94 -5.47
CA SER A 696 -31.79 6.15 -4.62
C SER A 696 -30.89 7.23 -5.21
N PRO A 697 -31.17 8.53 -4.93
CA PRO A 697 -30.33 9.63 -5.37
C PRO A 697 -28.89 9.48 -4.87
N VAL A 698 -27.92 9.92 -5.65
CA VAL A 698 -26.48 9.86 -5.29
C VAL A 698 -26.20 10.55 -3.96
N ALA A 699 -26.81 11.71 -3.73
CA ALA A 699 -26.66 12.43 -2.47
C ALA A 699 -27.14 11.63 -1.26
N TRP A 700 -28.26 10.88 -1.40
CA TRP A 700 -28.77 9.99 -0.35
C TRP A 700 -27.81 8.80 -0.09
N GLN A 701 -27.25 8.22 -1.13
CA GLN A 701 -26.29 7.11 -1.01
C GLN A 701 -25.03 7.56 -0.26
N ILE A 702 -24.48 8.73 -0.62
CA ILE A 702 -23.30 9.31 0.06
C ILE A 702 -23.66 9.65 1.52
N GLY A 703 -24.80 10.31 1.77
CA GLY A 703 -25.23 10.67 3.13
C GLY A 703 -25.42 9.44 4.02
N ARG A 704 -26.04 8.38 3.49
CA ARG A 704 -26.25 7.12 4.21
C ARG A 704 -24.94 6.38 4.47
N ALA A 705 -24.00 6.36 3.50
CA ALA A 705 -22.68 5.76 3.67
C ALA A 705 -21.88 6.51 4.75
N THR A 706 -21.88 7.83 4.72
CA THR A 706 -21.23 8.69 5.72
C THR A 706 -21.84 8.49 7.10
N TRP A 707 -23.17 8.45 7.20
CA TRP A 707 -23.89 8.23 8.46
C TRP A 707 -23.58 6.85 9.06
N ARG A 708 -23.61 5.78 8.22
CA ARG A 708 -23.23 4.43 8.65
C ARG A 708 -21.79 4.37 9.14
N TRP A 709 -20.87 5.00 8.42
CA TRP A 709 -19.47 5.09 8.81
C TRP A 709 -19.31 5.82 10.15
N MET A 710 -19.94 6.98 10.32
CA MET A 710 -19.92 7.74 11.57
C MET A 710 -20.50 6.92 12.74
N ARG A 711 -21.66 6.29 12.53
CA ARG A 711 -22.30 5.47 13.55
C ARG A 711 -21.43 4.27 13.94
N GLY A 712 -20.74 3.65 12.99
CA GLY A 712 -19.79 2.55 13.28
C GLY A 712 -18.53 2.98 14.03
N GLN A 713 -18.24 4.28 14.09
CA GLN A 713 -17.13 4.83 14.88
C GLN A 713 -17.55 5.31 16.27
N ILE A 714 -18.84 5.53 16.51
CA ILE A 714 -19.38 6.09 17.77
C ILE A 714 -19.93 5.00 18.67
N TRP A 715 -20.31 3.83 18.13
CA TRP A 715 -20.86 2.68 18.89
C TRP A 715 -19.87 1.51 18.97
#